data_abe08e16a1b813a1f75753e5de02179e
#
_entry.id   abe08e16a1b813a1f75753e5de02179e
#
_cell.length_a   1.000
_cell.length_b   1.000
_cell.length_c   1.000
_cell.angle_alpha   90.00
_cell.angle_beta   90.00
_cell.angle_gamma   90.00
#
_symmetry.space_group_name_H-M   'P 1'
#
loop_
_entity.id
_entity.type
_entity.pdbx_description
1 polymer ?
#
loop_
_entity_poly.entity_id
_entity_poly.type
_entity_poly.pdbx_seq_one_letter_code
_entity_poly.pdbx_strand_id
1 'polypeptide(L)'
;DVSLSTREILDKYVERWPIEVFFRQAKDKLAFDRYQVRSSKGIQRYWLLMSLAHLIACTGCGRTMSFEPAWSRGTTTHRAYEVAVEPSPQGEGEVPAKRPPLLAAKIAPAAGGSYDLRLPADTYCFVAGDAAYLVDTRRARRTDTAFAQHAAPFLSHLLPCRTPVHIAADQVGEFCRMALPVLREYTGLTAPAALDAVAPEPSFAMAIGVDDGLVTCKITVTYGDWSADLFSLGAPGSPFEEQRPGVPPRDEMAEFRVMDTAALYFDFYEGGLAFEERDDESLFHLLTEGLSALSELGEVMLSDRLRQVSVRPAPKLSVSATVKSNLLDVELGASGLSAADLAIYLDSYKRHQTFARLTSGDIIRLDEGARAAFGLAEDLGVDAVDLLDGVSLPASSTLFVDSMLARTPELEADRDAAFRRTVERLDTLGKMDFTVPVSLKATLRGYQVDGYQWLGSLEHLGLGGILADDMGLGKTLQMIAHILARVEAGDAKPTLVVCPASLVYNWTAELERFAPSLDVCAIVGAKAQRRVQIAGADEHNVVVTSYDLMRRDIDEYAEQDFARVVLDEAQYIKNPLTQVARAAKRLPAGVRFALTGTPIENRLSELWSIFDFLMPGLLGTRDSFAKRFEGPVEHTEGDSAARLQALVSPFVLRRVKEDVVADLPEKIEDTVMAQLTGEQRKLYLANQDRIAQQVQHREAGEFKKDKLKVLAELTKLRQICCDPHLHYEDYKAGSAKL
;
A
#
# COMPACT_ATOMS: atom_id res chain seq x y z
N ASP A 1 -19.82 -38.09 -9.30
CA ASP A 1 -19.83 -39.59 -9.15
C ASP A 1 -20.36 -39.95 -7.78
N VAL A 2 -21.55 -40.56 -7.74
CA VAL A 2 -22.31 -40.88 -6.51
C VAL A 2 -21.84 -42.20 -5.88
N SER A 3 -20.73 -42.79 -6.34
CA SER A 3 -20.25 -44.10 -5.95
C SER A 3 -18.99 -44.13 -5.07
N LEU A 4 -18.42 -42.98 -4.72
CA LEU A 4 -17.20 -42.91 -3.91
C LEU A 4 -17.54 -42.80 -2.42
N SER A 5 -16.89 -43.60 -1.58
CA SER A 5 -16.99 -43.51 -0.12
C SER A 5 -16.36 -42.21 0.39
N THR A 6 -16.76 -41.72 1.56
CA THR A 6 -16.24 -40.51 2.20
C THR A 6 -14.72 -40.55 2.35
N ARG A 7 -14.13 -41.73 2.51
CA ARG A 7 -12.69 -41.95 2.63
C ARG A 7 -11.98 -41.75 1.29
N GLU A 8 -12.54 -42.28 0.20
CA GLU A 8 -11.99 -42.07 -1.17
C GLU A 8 -12.10 -40.63 -1.64
N ILE A 9 -13.15 -39.92 -1.19
CA ILE A 9 -13.27 -38.47 -1.45
C ILE A 9 -12.20 -37.69 -0.67
N LEU A 10 -11.95 -38.05 0.59
CA LEU A 10 -10.90 -37.43 1.42
C LEU A 10 -9.50 -37.71 0.88
N ASP A 11 -9.21 -38.93 0.45
CA ASP A 11 -7.90 -39.30 -0.12
C ASP A 11 -7.64 -38.54 -1.43
N LYS A 12 -8.65 -38.40 -2.31
CA LYS A 12 -8.56 -37.58 -3.52
C LYS A 12 -8.43 -36.08 -3.20
N TYR A 13 -9.03 -35.61 -2.11
CA TYR A 13 -8.88 -34.20 -1.66
C TYR A 13 -7.47 -33.93 -1.11
N VAL A 14 -6.90 -34.89 -0.37
CA VAL A 14 -5.51 -34.80 0.14
C VAL A 14 -4.50 -34.85 -1.00
N GLU A 15 -4.72 -35.61 -2.05
CA GLU A 15 -3.89 -35.62 -3.27
C GLU A 15 -4.00 -34.27 -4.03
N ARG A 16 -5.15 -33.58 -3.96
CA ARG A 16 -5.40 -32.29 -4.61
C ARG A 16 -4.86 -31.10 -3.81
N TRP A 17 -4.73 -31.26 -2.50
CA TRP A 17 -4.28 -30.19 -1.60
C TRP A 17 -2.93 -29.56 -1.95
N PRO A 18 -1.87 -30.28 -2.35
CA PRO A 18 -0.62 -29.68 -2.79
C PRO A 18 -0.78 -28.81 -4.04
N ILE A 19 -1.71 -29.16 -4.93
CA ILE A 19 -2.01 -28.41 -6.15
C ILE A 19 -2.72 -27.08 -5.79
N GLU A 20 -3.67 -27.11 -4.87
CA GLU A 20 -4.36 -25.88 -4.41
C GLU A 20 -3.45 -24.93 -3.63
N VAL A 21 -2.56 -25.45 -2.78
CA VAL A 21 -1.54 -24.68 -2.08
C VAL A 21 -0.56 -24.06 -3.08
N PHE A 22 -0.16 -24.81 -4.10
CA PHE A 22 0.68 -24.34 -5.19
C PHE A 22 0.00 -23.20 -5.96
N PHE A 23 -1.27 -23.35 -6.35
CA PHE A 23 -2.02 -22.28 -7.04
C PHE A 23 -2.17 -21.04 -6.19
N ARG A 24 -2.42 -21.17 -4.90
CA ARG A 24 -2.50 -20.05 -3.97
C ARG A 24 -1.16 -19.32 -3.86
N GLN A 25 -0.06 -20.04 -3.67
CA GLN A 25 1.29 -19.46 -3.60
C GLN A 25 1.73 -18.82 -4.93
N ALA A 26 1.38 -19.43 -6.06
CA ALA A 26 1.66 -18.86 -7.38
C ALA A 26 0.85 -17.59 -7.65
N LYS A 27 -0.41 -17.56 -7.22
CA LYS A 27 -1.28 -16.40 -7.31
C LYS A 27 -0.76 -15.22 -6.45
N ASP A 28 -0.41 -15.50 -5.21
CA ASP A 28 0.01 -14.49 -4.23
C ASP A 28 1.43 -13.93 -4.51
N LYS A 29 2.34 -14.78 -5.03
CA LYS A 29 3.76 -14.38 -5.21
C LYS A 29 4.14 -13.96 -6.64
N LEU A 30 3.36 -14.35 -7.65
CA LEU A 30 3.70 -14.15 -9.07
C LEU A 30 2.63 -13.35 -9.84
N ALA A 31 1.61 -12.81 -9.18
CA ALA A 31 0.54 -11.99 -9.76
C ALA A 31 -0.12 -12.60 -11.03
N PHE A 32 -0.32 -13.93 -11.04
CA PHE A 32 -0.84 -14.66 -12.20
C PHE A 32 -2.31 -14.41 -12.55
N ASP A 33 -3.05 -13.67 -11.76
CA ASP A 33 -4.46 -13.32 -12.01
C ASP A 33 -4.68 -12.26 -13.08
N ARG A 34 -3.61 -11.63 -13.59
CA ARG A 34 -3.71 -10.62 -14.68
C ARG A 34 -3.75 -11.19 -16.10
N TYR A 35 -3.48 -12.47 -16.31
CA TYR A 35 -3.45 -13.09 -17.65
C TYR A 35 -4.70 -13.92 -17.93
N GLN A 36 -5.60 -13.39 -18.80
CA GLN A 36 -6.72 -14.14 -19.34
C GLN A 36 -6.27 -14.98 -20.54
N VAL A 37 -6.06 -16.28 -20.34
CA VAL A 37 -5.74 -17.21 -21.44
C VAL A 37 -7.05 -17.78 -22.02
N ARG A 38 -7.40 -17.40 -23.26
CA ARG A 38 -8.68 -17.78 -23.90
C ARG A 38 -8.63 -18.96 -24.89
N SER A 39 -7.50 -19.63 -25.09
CA SER A 39 -7.39 -20.74 -26.03
C SER A 39 -6.78 -22.00 -25.41
N SER A 40 -7.18 -23.19 -25.89
CA SER A 40 -6.65 -24.48 -25.41
C SER A 40 -5.14 -24.63 -25.62
N LYS A 41 -4.58 -24.09 -26.72
CA LYS A 41 -3.14 -24.03 -26.95
C LYS A 41 -2.44 -23.06 -26.00
N GLY A 42 -3.07 -21.96 -25.62
CA GLY A 42 -2.58 -21.04 -24.62
C GLY A 42 -2.54 -21.68 -23.22
N ILE A 43 -3.57 -22.45 -22.86
CA ILE A 43 -3.63 -23.20 -21.60
C ILE A 43 -2.53 -24.25 -21.54
N GLN A 44 -2.27 -25.00 -22.61
CA GLN A 44 -1.19 -25.99 -22.64
C GLN A 44 0.19 -25.34 -22.54
N ARG A 45 0.42 -24.21 -23.21
CA ARG A 45 1.69 -23.44 -23.07
C ARG A 45 1.83 -22.83 -21.67
N TYR A 46 0.74 -22.37 -21.10
CA TYR A 46 0.70 -21.87 -19.72
C TYR A 46 1.07 -22.98 -18.71
N TRP A 47 0.51 -24.20 -18.86
CA TRP A 47 0.84 -25.36 -18.04
C TRP A 47 2.31 -25.78 -18.19
N LEU A 48 2.86 -25.72 -19.40
CA LEU A 48 4.26 -26.02 -19.64
C LEU A 48 5.18 -25.00 -18.97
N LEU A 49 4.86 -23.71 -19.08
CA LEU A 49 5.58 -22.61 -18.42
C LEU A 49 5.49 -22.71 -16.89
N MET A 50 4.33 -23.06 -16.34
CA MET A 50 4.13 -23.24 -14.91
C MET A 50 4.92 -24.46 -14.38
N SER A 51 4.95 -25.54 -15.13
CA SER A 51 5.77 -26.71 -14.78
C SER A 51 7.26 -26.37 -14.83
N LEU A 52 7.70 -25.58 -15.80
CA LEU A 52 9.08 -25.10 -15.92
C LEU A 52 9.45 -24.12 -14.80
N ALA A 53 8.58 -23.18 -14.46
CA ALA A 53 8.77 -22.24 -13.37
C ALA A 53 8.83 -22.94 -12.01
N HIS A 54 8.00 -23.96 -11.80
CA HIS A 54 8.05 -24.81 -10.61
C HIS A 54 9.34 -25.63 -10.54
N LEU A 55 9.78 -26.17 -11.67
CA LEU A 55 11.04 -26.86 -11.80
C LEU A 55 12.22 -25.95 -11.45
N ILE A 56 12.24 -24.72 -11.97
CA ILE A 56 13.28 -23.70 -11.69
C ILE A 56 13.23 -23.27 -10.21
N ALA A 57 12.06 -23.08 -9.63
CA ALA A 57 11.90 -22.72 -8.22
C ALA A 57 12.35 -23.86 -7.28
N CYS A 58 12.15 -25.13 -7.66
CA CYS A 58 12.61 -26.27 -6.90
C CYS A 58 14.12 -26.55 -7.06
N THR A 59 14.74 -26.20 -8.19
CA THR A 59 16.18 -26.38 -8.43
C THR A 59 17.05 -25.32 -7.76
N GLY A 60 16.46 -24.16 -7.39
CA GLY A 60 17.12 -23.17 -6.50
C GLY A 60 17.51 -23.71 -5.12
N CYS A 61 17.03 -24.92 -4.77
CA CYS A 61 17.33 -25.61 -3.52
C CYS A 61 18.43 -26.70 -3.63
N GLY A 62 19.20 -26.77 -4.72
CA GLY A 62 20.36 -27.65 -4.85
C GLY A 62 20.04 -29.15 -5.04
N ARG A 63 18.84 -29.50 -5.56
CA ARG A 63 18.45 -30.89 -5.85
C ARG A 63 18.69 -31.23 -7.33
N THR A 64 19.35 -32.34 -7.58
CA THR A 64 19.56 -32.96 -8.90
C THR A 64 18.24 -33.50 -9.46
N MET A 65 17.93 -33.20 -10.72
CA MET A 65 16.72 -33.73 -11.41
C MET A 65 17.11 -34.54 -12.64
N SER A 66 16.41 -35.67 -12.84
CA SER A 66 16.47 -36.46 -14.06
C SER A 66 15.42 -35.99 -15.07
N PHE A 67 15.82 -35.76 -16.31
CA PHE A 67 14.94 -35.36 -17.41
C PHE A 67 14.67 -36.56 -18.31
N GLU A 68 13.41 -37.00 -18.45
CA GLU A 68 12.98 -37.86 -19.55
C GLU A 68 12.33 -36.99 -20.64
N PRO A 69 12.87 -36.94 -21.87
CA PRO A 69 12.21 -36.24 -22.96
C PRO A 69 11.02 -37.03 -23.48
N ALA A 70 9.82 -36.54 -23.29
CA ALA A 70 8.56 -37.15 -23.76
C ALA A 70 8.34 -37.00 -25.29
N TRP A 71 9.35 -37.22 -26.12
CA TRP A 71 9.23 -37.20 -27.59
C TRP A 71 10.12 -38.26 -28.25
N SER A 72 9.67 -39.50 -28.29
CA SER A 72 9.90 -40.42 -29.42
C SER A 72 9.02 -41.66 -29.32
N ARG A 73 8.03 -41.79 -30.19
CA ARG A 73 7.54 -43.08 -30.59
C ARG A 73 8.59 -43.70 -31.55
N GLY A 74 9.32 -44.67 -31.07
CA GLY A 74 10.27 -45.38 -31.91
C GLY A 74 11.48 -45.79 -31.08
N THR A 75 11.48 -47.05 -30.64
CA THR A 75 12.60 -47.92 -30.19
C THR A 75 13.99 -47.30 -30.29
N THR A 76 14.56 -46.81 -29.20
CA THR A 76 15.98 -46.82 -28.88
C THR A 76 16.21 -46.55 -27.39
N THR A 77 17.18 -47.24 -26.83
CA THR A 77 17.59 -47.27 -25.41
C THR A 77 17.77 -45.86 -24.82
N HIS A 78 16.95 -45.54 -23.81
CA HIS A 78 17.05 -44.30 -23.03
C HIS A 78 18.32 -44.33 -22.17
N ARG A 79 19.23 -43.36 -22.41
CA ARG A 79 20.23 -42.95 -21.42
C ARG A 79 19.68 -41.75 -20.66
N ALA A 80 19.43 -41.92 -19.37
CA ALA A 80 19.17 -40.80 -18.47
C ALA A 80 20.44 -39.96 -18.31
N TYR A 81 20.38 -38.66 -18.54
CA TYR A 81 21.47 -37.74 -18.29
C TYR A 81 21.12 -36.89 -17.06
N GLU A 82 22.00 -36.86 -16.06
CA GLU A 82 21.94 -35.84 -15.01
C GLU A 82 22.50 -34.53 -15.59
N VAL A 83 21.67 -33.51 -15.71
CA VAL A 83 22.05 -32.20 -16.19
C VAL A 83 22.08 -31.24 -15.01
N ALA A 84 23.27 -30.79 -14.63
CA ALA A 84 23.41 -29.70 -13.69
C ALA A 84 23.14 -28.37 -14.42
N VAL A 85 22.08 -27.66 -14.03
CA VAL A 85 21.80 -26.30 -14.52
C VAL A 85 22.58 -25.33 -13.65
N GLU A 86 23.63 -24.70 -14.21
CA GLU A 86 24.33 -23.63 -13.53
C GLU A 86 23.45 -22.36 -13.57
N PRO A 87 23.11 -21.75 -12.41
CA PRO A 87 22.34 -20.50 -12.39
C PRO A 87 23.17 -19.37 -13.03
N SER A 88 22.48 -18.49 -13.74
CA SER A 88 23.06 -17.22 -14.17
C SER A 88 23.55 -16.47 -12.92
N PRO A 89 24.78 -15.92 -12.90
CA PRO A 89 25.25 -15.15 -11.75
C PRO A 89 24.41 -13.87 -11.62
N GLN A 90 23.45 -13.88 -10.72
CA GLN A 90 22.83 -12.66 -10.20
C GLN A 90 23.74 -12.11 -9.10
N GLY A 91 24.49 -11.09 -9.41
CA GLY A 91 25.28 -10.28 -8.48
C GLY A 91 25.25 -8.85 -8.97
N GLU A 92 24.60 -8.00 -8.20
CA GLU A 92 24.76 -6.55 -8.32
C GLU A 92 26.22 -6.21 -8.05
N GLY A 93 26.83 -5.48 -8.97
CA GLY A 93 28.17 -4.92 -8.79
C GLY A 93 29.17 -5.38 -9.85
N GLU A 94 29.61 -4.42 -10.65
CA GLU A 94 30.69 -4.46 -11.65
C GLU A 94 30.48 -5.41 -12.85
N VAL A 95 30.23 -4.81 -14.01
CA VAL A 95 30.26 -5.49 -15.30
C VAL A 95 31.69 -5.98 -15.52
N PRO A 96 31.97 -7.30 -15.48
CA PRO A 96 33.29 -7.78 -15.76
C PRO A 96 33.55 -7.63 -17.27
N ALA A 97 34.64 -6.98 -17.62
CA ALA A 97 35.17 -6.93 -18.97
C ALA A 97 35.30 -8.34 -19.53
N LYS A 98 34.54 -8.64 -20.59
CA LYS A 98 34.50 -9.88 -21.38
C LYS A 98 34.14 -11.16 -20.57
N ARG A 99 32.89 -11.57 -20.69
CA ARG A 99 32.44 -12.92 -20.30
C ARG A 99 33.23 -13.97 -21.06
N PRO A 100 33.66 -15.10 -20.45
CA PRO A 100 34.28 -16.18 -21.17
C PRO A 100 33.30 -16.70 -22.24
N PRO A 101 33.77 -16.98 -23.47
CA PRO A 101 32.92 -17.40 -24.57
C PRO A 101 32.19 -18.70 -24.21
N LEU A 102 30.85 -18.70 -24.39
CA LEU A 102 30.01 -19.86 -24.11
C LEU A 102 30.27 -21.06 -25.03
N LEU A 103 30.80 -20.78 -26.22
CA LEU A 103 31.03 -21.76 -27.31
C LEU A 103 32.32 -21.41 -28.03
N ALA A 104 33.15 -22.42 -28.34
CA ALA A 104 34.36 -22.23 -29.15
C ALA A 104 34.03 -22.47 -30.62
N ALA A 105 34.45 -21.55 -31.50
CA ALA A 105 34.32 -21.68 -32.93
C ALA A 105 35.70 -21.50 -33.59
N LYS A 106 35.99 -22.20 -34.68
CA LYS A 106 37.27 -22.10 -35.42
C LYS A 106 37.00 -22.04 -36.91
N ILE A 107 37.54 -21.04 -37.56
CA ILE A 107 37.57 -20.95 -39.03
C ILE A 107 39.01 -21.26 -39.50
N ALA A 108 39.13 -22.12 -40.49
CA ALA A 108 40.40 -22.49 -41.10
C ALA A 108 40.32 -22.29 -42.61
N PRO A 109 41.40 -21.81 -43.25
CA PRO A 109 41.42 -21.69 -44.69
C PRO A 109 41.39 -23.10 -45.35
N ALA A 110 40.65 -23.20 -46.46
CA ALA A 110 40.53 -24.36 -47.29
C ALA A 110 41.02 -24.08 -48.72
N ALA A 111 40.97 -25.03 -49.64
CA ALA A 111 41.51 -24.87 -51.02
C ALA A 111 40.67 -23.82 -51.80
N GLY A 112 41.36 -23.07 -52.70
CA GLY A 112 40.68 -22.18 -53.65
C GLY A 112 40.08 -20.91 -53.10
N GLY A 113 40.53 -20.41 -51.91
CA GLY A 113 40.02 -19.20 -51.31
C GLY A 113 38.75 -19.42 -50.47
N SER A 114 38.38 -20.69 -50.21
CA SER A 114 37.27 -21.09 -49.34
C SER A 114 37.74 -21.26 -47.89
N TYR A 115 36.79 -21.39 -46.95
CA TYR A 115 37.02 -21.58 -45.50
C TYR A 115 36.13 -22.68 -44.93
N ASP A 116 36.63 -23.33 -43.88
CA ASP A 116 35.90 -24.33 -43.13
C ASP A 116 35.62 -23.84 -41.70
N LEU A 117 34.35 -23.70 -41.36
CA LEU A 117 33.88 -23.36 -39.98
C LEU A 117 33.69 -24.68 -39.20
N ARG A 118 34.33 -24.77 -38.05
CA ARG A 118 34.19 -25.88 -37.08
C ARG A 118 33.60 -25.38 -35.78
N LEU A 119 32.50 -26.05 -35.37
CA LEU A 119 31.82 -25.86 -34.09
C LEU A 119 31.94 -27.15 -33.25
N PRO A 120 31.73 -27.12 -31.92
CA PRO A 120 31.76 -28.32 -31.08
C PRO A 120 30.72 -29.33 -31.51
N ALA A 121 31.12 -30.56 -31.79
CA ALA A 121 30.26 -31.61 -32.34
C ALA A 121 29.18 -32.13 -31.38
N ASP A 122 29.38 -31.98 -30.07
CA ASP A 122 28.52 -32.54 -29.02
C ASP A 122 27.72 -31.46 -28.29
N THR A 123 27.59 -30.26 -28.88
CA THR A 123 26.80 -29.16 -28.31
C THR A 123 25.54 -28.93 -29.13
N TYR A 124 24.42 -28.74 -28.45
CA TYR A 124 23.12 -28.45 -29.06
C TYR A 124 22.62 -27.10 -28.56
N CYS A 125 21.89 -26.39 -29.40
CA CYS A 125 21.24 -25.13 -29.05
C CYS A 125 19.74 -25.28 -29.14
N PHE A 126 19.03 -24.97 -28.06
CA PHE A 126 17.58 -25.01 -27.99
C PHE A 126 17.05 -23.64 -27.54
N VAL A 127 16.04 -23.10 -28.22
CA VAL A 127 15.38 -21.87 -27.86
C VAL A 127 14.09 -22.21 -27.12
N ALA A 128 13.90 -21.62 -25.91
CA ALA A 128 12.70 -21.78 -25.13
C ALA A 128 12.31 -20.44 -24.49
N GLY A 129 11.23 -19.83 -25.00
CA GLY A 129 10.77 -18.50 -24.58
C GLY A 129 11.75 -17.41 -25.01
N ASP A 130 12.19 -16.62 -24.07
CA ASP A 130 13.13 -15.49 -24.18
C ASP A 130 14.61 -15.88 -23.98
N ALA A 131 14.89 -17.15 -23.76
CA ALA A 131 16.24 -17.66 -23.53
C ALA A 131 16.58 -18.81 -24.48
N ALA A 132 17.87 -19.00 -24.78
CA ALA A 132 18.39 -20.21 -25.41
C ALA A 132 19.23 -21.01 -24.41
N TYR A 133 19.33 -22.29 -24.66
CA TYR A 133 20.12 -23.24 -23.87
C TYR A 133 21.13 -23.94 -24.74
N LEU A 134 22.40 -23.84 -24.34
CA LEU A 134 23.47 -24.60 -24.90
C LEU A 134 23.68 -25.85 -24.05
N VAL A 135 23.48 -27.03 -24.65
CA VAL A 135 23.54 -28.31 -23.97
C VAL A 135 24.68 -29.13 -24.58
N ASP A 136 25.66 -29.49 -23.77
CA ASP A 136 26.69 -30.45 -24.08
C ASP A 136 26.49 -31.78 -23.32
N THR A 137 27.40 -32.74 -23.45
CA THR A 137 27.31 -34.05 -22.82
C THR A 137 27.33 -34.00 -21.28
N ARG A 138 27.64 -32.87 -20.66
CA ARG A 138 27.85 -32.73 -19.21
C ARG A 138 27.07 -31.57 -18.59
N ARG A 139 26.70 -30.54 -19.35
CA ARG A 139 26.12 -29.29 -18.82
C ARG A 139 25.08 -28.71 -19.74
N ALA A 140 24.07 -28.06 -19.15
CA ALA A 140 23.18 -27.17 -19.84
C ALA A 140 23.44 -25.75 -19.32
N ARG A 141 23.71 -24.81 -20.22
CA ARG A 141 23.93 -23.40 -19.89
C ARG A 141 22.80 -22.58 -20.46
N ARG A 142 22.14 -21.79 -19.61
CA ARG A 142 21.20 -20.79 -20.05
C ARG A 142 21.96 -19.58 -20.58
N THR A 143 21.54 -19.06 -21.73
CA THR A 143 22.06 -17.83 -22.32
C THR A 143 21.16 -16.66 -22.00
N ASP A 144 21.61 -15.45 -22.30
CA ASP A 144 20.82 -14.24 -22.21
C ASP A 144 19.84 -14.09 -23.40
N THR A 145 18.97 -13.10 -23.30
CA THR A 145 17.94 -12.80 -24.31
C THR A 145 18.57 -12.38 -25.65
N ALA A 146 19.68 -11.63 -25.62
CA ALA A 146 20.38 -11.20 -26.81
C ALA A 146 20.96 -12.40 -27.61
N PHE A 147 21.59 -13.36 -26.93
CA PHE A 147 22.00 -14.60 -27.56
C PHE A 147 20.80 -15.37 -28.15
N ALA A 148 19.69 -15.44 -27.43
CA ALA A 148 18.52 -16.18 -27.89
C ALA A 148 17.88 -15.56 -29.14
N GLN A 149 17.94 -14.25 -29.28
CA GLN A 149 17.39 -13.53 -30.44
C GLN A 149 18.35 -13.50 -31.64
N HIS A 150 19.62 -13.25 -31.41
CA HIS A 150 20.59 -12.99 -32.51
C HIS A 150 21.46 -14.19 -32.90
N ALA A 151 21.91 -15.00 -31.93
CA ALA A 151 22.82 -16.10 -32.18
C ALA A 151 22.12 -17.47 -32.29
N ALA A 152 21.14 -17.73 -31.45
CA ALA A 152 20.50 -19.03 -31.38
C ALA A 152 19.75 -19.46 -32.66
N PRO A 153 19.07 -18.59 -33.42
CA PRO A 153 18.47 -18.96 -34.70
C PRO A 153 19.51 -19.51 -35.70
N PHE A 154 20.67 -18.88 -35.75
CA PHE A 154 21.75 -19.31 -36.62
C PHE A 154 22.48 -20.57 -36.08
N LEU A 155 22.88 -20.56 -34.81
CA LEU A 155 23.64 -21.65 -34.18
C LEU A 155 22.84 -22.92 -34.01
N SER A 156 21.50 -22.84 -33.81
CA SER A 156 20.64 -24.02 -33.71
C SER A 156 20.63 -24.90 -34.96
N HIS A 157 20.89 -24.30 -36.11
CA HIS A 157 20.99 -25.02 -37.38
C HIS A 157 22.38 -25.60 -37.62
N LEU A 158 23.43 -24.97 -37.09
CA LEU A 158 24.84 -25.35 -37.30
C LEU A 158 25.36 -26.35 -36.24
N LEU A 159 24.93 -26.25 -35.00
CA LEU A 159 25.47 -27.04 -33.88
C LEU A 159 25.24 -28.56 -33.97
N PRO A 160 24.18 -29.13 -34.60
CA PRO A 160 24.10 -30.55 -34.83
C PRO A 160 25.09 -31.08 -35.87
N CYS A 161 25.79 -30.20 -36.65
CA CYS A 161 26.69 -30.60 -37.72
C CYS A 161 28.02 -31.14 -37.16
N ARG A 162 28.28 -32.43 -37.34
CA ARG A 162 29.55 -33.07 -36.94
C ARG A 162 30.69 -32.84 -37.93
N THR A 163 30.37 -32.39 -39.14
CA THR A 163 31.34 -32.05 -40.20
C THR A 163 31.56 -30.54 -40.25
N PRO A 164 32.75 -30.06 -40.62
CA PRO A 164 32.98 -28.63 -40.85
C PRO A 164 31.98 -28.07 -41.87
N VAL A 165 31.46 -26.87 -41.63
CA VAL A 165 30.65 -26.16 -42.60
C VAL A 165 31.57 -25.48 -43.58
N HIS A 166 31.49 -25.88 -44.86
CA HIS A 166 32.32 -25.33 -45.92
C HIS A 166 31.72 -24.02 -46.45
N ILE A 167 32.53 -22.96 -46.47
CA ILE A 167 32.18 -21.63 -46.97
C ILE A 167 32.92 -21.47 -48.31
N ALA A 168 32.17 -21.52 -49.40
CA ALA A 168 32.72 -21.38 -50.73
C ALA A 168 33.29 -19.97 -50.96
N ALA A 169 34.27 -19.84 -51.86
CA ALA A 169 35.00 -18.58 -52.09
C ALA A 169 34.08 -17.42 -52.52
N ASP A 170 33.02 -17.71 -53.27
CA ASP A 170 31.99 -16.76 -53.68
C ASP A 170 31.01 -16.36 -52.52
N GLN A 171 30.94 -17.16 -51.47
CA GLN A 171 30.09 -16.93 -50.28
C GLN A 171 30.85 -16.25 -49.13
N VAL A 172 32.18 -16.08 -49.23
CA VAL A 172 32.97 -15.49 -48.16
C VAL A 172 32.54 -14.07 -47.82
N GLY A 173 32.21 -13.26 -48.80
CA GLY A 173 31.75 -11.88 -48.60
C GLY A 173 30.41 -11.84 -47.81
N GLU A 174 29.46 -12.70 -48.14
CA GLU A 174 28.18 -12.82 -47.44
C GLU A 174 28.35 -13.39 -46.05
N PHE A 175 29.19 -14.41 -45.90
CA PHE A 175 29.54 -14.97 -44.59
C PHE A 175 30.16 -13.91 -43.65
N CYS A 176 31.08 -13.08 -44.18
CA CYS A 176 31.71 -12.00 -43.40
C CYS A 176 30.71 -10.93 -42.98
N ARG A 177 29.66 -10.69 -43.76
CA ARG A 177 28.59 -9.72 -43.41
C ARG A 177 27.60 -10.27 -42.40
N MET A 178 27.12 -11.51 -42.57
CA MET A 178 26.00 -12.05 -41.84
C MET A 178 26.38 -12.92 -40.66
N ALA A 179 27.35 -13.77 -40.80
CA ALA A 179 27.68 -14.83 -39.85
C ALA A 179 28.92 -14.54 -38.98
N LEU A 180 29.93 -13.92 -39.56
CA LEU A 180 31.21 -13.66 -38.87
C LEU A 180 31.03 -12.73 -37.65
N PRO A 181 30.21 -11.66 -37.70
CA PRO A 181 29.96 -10.80 -36.55
C PRO A 181 29.28 -11.56 -35.40
N VAL A 182 28.23 -12.35 -35.69
CA VAL A 182 27.54 -13.19 -34.70
C VAL A 182 28.50 -14.18 -34.04
N LEU A 183 29.38 -14.82 -34.84
CA LEU A 183 30.35 -15.75 -34.30
C LEU A 183 31.40 -15.05 -33.42
N ARG A 184 31.84 -13.84 -33.78
CA ARG A 184 32.79 -13.05 -32.98
C ARG A 184 32.21 -12.63 -31.64
N GLU A 185 30.96 -12.21 -31.62
CA GLU A 185 30.30 -11.71 -30.42
C GLU A 185 29.95 -12.82 -29.45
N TYR A 186 29.33 -13.88 -29.96
CA TYR A 186 28.70 -14.91 -29.10
C TYR A 186 29.55 -16.19 -28.95
N THR A 187 30.71 -16.26 -29.62
CA THR A 187 31.59 -17.42 -29.53
C THR A 187 33.04 -17.01 -29.28
N GLY A 188 33.86 -17.93 -28.76
CA GLY A 188 35.31 -17.80 -28.73
C GLY A 188 35.88 -18.10 -30.09
N LEU A 189 35.68 -17.21 -31.08
CA LEU A 189 36.07 -17.42 -32.44
C LEU A 189 37.61 -17.32 -32.65
N THR A 190 38.19 -18.32 -33.29
CA THR A 190 39.52 -18.26 -33.85
C THR A 190 39.39 -18.22 -35.37
N ALA A 191 39.74 -17.09 -35.99
CA ALA A 191 39.64 -16.88 -37.44
C ALA A 191 40.95 -16.36 -38.03
N PRO A 192 41.24 -16.61 -39.33
CA PRO A 192 42.40 -16.05 -40.02
C PRO A 192 42.24 -14.52 -40.17
N ALA A 193 43.35 -13.77 -40.01
CA ALA A 193 43.37 -12.32 -40.16
C ALA A 193 42.96 -11.84 -41.58
N ALA A 194 43.04 -12.70 -42.58
CA ALA A 194 42.60 -12.39 -43.94
C ALA A 194 41.10 -12.10 -44.04
N LEU A 195 40.25 -12.62 -43.12
CA LEU A 195 38.84 -12.33 -43.07
C LEU A 195 38.55 -10.93 -42.50
N ASP A 196 39.48 -10.36 -41.71
CA ASP A 196 39.33 -8.99 -41.15
C ASP A 196 39.45 -7.92 -42.25
N ALA A 197 40.24 -8.23 -43.31
CA ALA A 197 40.39 -7.32 -44.46
C ALA A 197 39.13 -7.29 -45.37
N VAL A 198 38.27 -8.28 -45.29
CA VAL A 198 37.06 -8.38 -46.12
C VAL A 198 35.84 -7.63 -45.47
N ALA A 199 35.84 -7.54 -44.15
CA ALA A 199 34.79 -6.83 -43.42
C ALA A 199 35.41 -5.86 -42.38
N PRO A 200 35.68 -4.59 -42.73
CA PRO A 200 36.20 -3.61 -41.80
C PRO A 200 35.17 -3.39 -40.64
N GLU A 201 35.69 -3.25 -39.41
CA GLU A 201 34.84 -2.97 -38.26
C GLU A 201 34.16 -1.61 -38.40
N PRO A 202 32.84 -1.50 -38.19
CA PRO A 202 32.14 -0.22 -38.21
C PRO A 202 32.43 0.60 -36.96
N SER A 203 32.48 1.92 -37.13
CA SER A 203 32.39 2.87 -36.03
C SER A 203 31.10 3.70 -36.18
N PHE A 204 30.47 4.04 -35.06
CA PHE A 204 29.22 4.74 -35.05
C PHE A 204 29.37 6.10 -34.36
N ALA A 205 28.75 7.14 -34.93
CA ALA A 205 28.61 8.46 -34.33
C ALA A 205 27.15 8.84 -34.28
N MET A 206 26.65 9.15 -33.09
CA MET A 206 25.25 9.51 -32.83
C MET A 206 25.15 10.96 -32.46
N ALA A 207 24.57 11.79 -33.35
CA ALA A 207 24.30 13.20 -33.11
C ALA A 207 22.88 13.39 -32.62
N ILE A 208 22.74 13.75 -31.33
CA ILE A 208 21.46 13.96 -30.69
C ILE A 208 21.24 15.47 -30.50
N GLY A 209 20.18 15.98 -31.09
CA GLY A 209 19.88 17.42 -31.12
C GLY A 209 18.40 17.71 -31.02
N VAL A 210 18.07 19.01 -30.98
CA VAL A 210 16.68 19.49 -31.06
C VAL A 210 16.51 20.24 -32.35
N ASP A 211 15.56 19.80 -33.20
CA ASP A 211 15.22 20.38 -34.48
C ASP A 211 13.69 20.44 -34.62
N ASP A 212 13.15 21.59 -34.98
CA ASP A 212 11.70 21.85 -35.14
C ASP A 212 10.79 21.30 -34.03
N GLY A 213 11.25 21.36 -32.76
CA GLY A 213 10.50 20.86 -31.59
C GLY A 213 10.55 19.35 -31.42
N LEU A 214 11.42 18.66 -32.15
CA LEU A 214 11.71 17.24 -32.00
C LEU A 214 13.14 17.05 -31.47
N VAL A 215 13.31 16.11 -30.56
CA VAL A 215 14.61 15.56 -30.20
C VAL A 215 14.96 14.48 -31.18
N THR A 216 15.98 14.70 -31.99
CA THR A 216 16.37 13.81 -33.09
C THR A 216 17.67 13.09 -32.79
N CYS A 217 17.81 11.85 -33.28
CA CYS A 217 19.07 11.09 -33.25
C CYS A 217 19.49 10.74 -34.68
N LYS A 218 20.60 11.30 -35.13
CA LYS A 218 21.23 10.95 -36.43
C LYS A 218 22.39 10.01 -36.19
N ILE A 219 22.33 8.84 -36.80
CA ILE A 219 23.34 7.81 -36.63
C ILE A 219 24.18 7.73 -37.91
N THR A 220 25.47 8.05 -37.81
CA THR A 220 26.42 7.93 -38.89
C THR A 220 27.28 6.67 -38.67
N VAL A 221 27.30 5.78 -39.64
CA VAL A 221 28.20 4.63 -39.65
C VAL A 221 29.42 4.90 -40.55
N THR A 222 30.59 4.49 -40.10
CA THR A 222 31.85 4.67 -40.81
C THR A 222 32.60 3.33 -40.93
N TYR A 223 32.96 2.96 -42.18
CA TYR A 223 33.75 1.80 -42.52
C TYR A 223 35.07 2.26 -43.21
N GLY A 224 36.15 2.36 -42.45
CA GLY A 224 37.39 2.93 -42.97
C GLY A 224 37.22 4.38 -43.42
N ASP A 225 37.42 4.69 -44.70
CA ASP A 225 37.27 6.03 -45.27
C ASP A 225 35.86 6.33 -45.76
N TRP A 226 34.92 5.38 -45.68
CA TRP A 226 33.57 5.54 -46.15
C TRP A 226 32.61 5.77 -44.94
N SER A 227 31.73 6.77 -45.07
CA SER A 227 30.72 7.03 -44.04
C SER A 227 29.37 7.40 -44.67
N ALA A 228 28.30 7.03 -44.01
CA ALA A 228 26.94 7.34 -44.42
C ALA A 228 26.00 7.48 -43.22
N ASP A 229 24.88 8.18 -43.40
CA ASP A 229 23.76 8.18 -42.49
C ASP A 229 23.08 6.81 -42.57
N LEU A 230 22.92 6.16 -41.41
CA LEU A 230 22.41 4.79 -41.35
C LEU A 230 20.98 4.66 -41.91
N PHE A 231 20.14 5.67 -41.74
CA PHE A 231 18.78 5.69 -42.28
C PHE A 231 18.72 5.93 -43.78
N SER A 232 19.73 6.56 -44.36
CA SER A 232 19.81 6.79 -45.81
C SER A 232 20.16 5.52 -46.58
N LEU A 233 20.66 4.49 -45.90
CA LEU A 233 21.08 3.23 -46.50
C LEU A 233 19.95 2.23 -46.77
N GLY A 234 18.74 2.51 -46.28
CA GLY A 234 17.60 1.61 -46.33
C GLY A 234 17.62 0.55 -45.20
N ALA A 235 16.48 -0.08 -44.94
CA ALA A 235 16.40 -1.11 -43.92
C ALA A 235 17.32 -2.28 -44.25
N PRO A 236 18.10 -2.81 -43.28
CA PRO A 236 18.93 -3.99 -43.46
C PRO A 236 18.11 -5.16 -44.03
N GLY A 237 18.58 -5.80 -45.09
CA GLY A 237 17.86 -6.91 -45.75
C GLY A 237 16.82 -6.50 -46.79
N SER A 238 16.74 -5.24 -47.18
CA SER A 238 15.91 -4.81 -48.30
C SER A 238 16.40 -5.42 -49.60
N PRO A 239 15.54 -6.07 -50.44
CA PRO A 239 15.92 -6.65 -51.72
C PRO A 239 16.37 -5.60 -52.77
N PHE A 240 16.38 -4.31 -52.46
CA PHE A 240 16.84 -3.21 -53.29
C PHE A 240 18.29 -2.80 -53.09
N GLU A 241 19.07 -3.48 -52.23
CA GLU A 241 20.51 -3.30 -52.08
C GLU A 241 21.32 -4.08 -53.12
N GLU A 242 20.94 -4.06 -54.36
CA GLU A 242 21.88 -4.43 -55.41
C GLU A 242 22.99 -3.38 -55.47
N GLN A 243 24.15 -3.78 -54.93
CA GLN A 243 25.51 -3.26 -55.11
C GLN A 243 25.60 -1.87 -55.76
N ARG A 244 25.46 -0.82 -54.94
CA ARG A 244 25.94 0.50 -55.33
C ARG A 244 27.48 0.42 -55.41
N PRO A 245 28.10 0.70 -56.57
CA PRO A 245 29.56 0.62 -56.69
C PRO A 245 30.19 1.62 -55.70
N GLY A 246 31.11 1.10 -54.84
CA GLY A 246 31.84 1.89 -53.86
C GLY A 246 31.36 1.79 -52.41
N VAL A 247 30.31 1.03 -52.08
CA VAL A 247 29.93 0.73 -50.71
C VAL A 247 30.74 -0.46 -50.19
N PRO A 248 31.43 -0.36 -49.05
CA PRO A 248 32.18 -1.47 -48.47
C PRO A 248 31.21 -2.55 -47.95
N PRO A 249 31.69 -3.77 -47.69
CA PRO A 249 30.88 -4.79 -46.99
C PRO A 249 30.48 -4.26 -45.63
N ARG A 250 29.16 -4.29 -45.36
CA ARG A 250 28.57 -3.75 -44.13
C ARG A 250 28.38 -4.85 -43.08
N ASP A 251 28.57 -4.53 -41.80
CA ASP A 251 28.19 -5.37 -40.67
C ASP A 251 26.73 -5.03 -40.25
N GLU A 252 25.77 -5.68 -40.94
CA GLU A 252 24.37 -5.46 -40.73
C GLU A 252 23.92 -5.76 -39.29
N MET A 253 24.61 -6.68 -38.59
CA MET A 253 24.28 -6.99 -37.19
C MET A 253 24.73 -5.90 -36.24
N ALA A 254 25.90 -5.31 -36.46
CA ALA A 254 26.33 -4.17 -35.64
C ALA A 254 25.45 -2.95 -35.88
N GLU A 255 25.06 -2.67 -37.13
CA GLU A 255 24.13 -1.59 -37.48
C GLU A 255 22.75 -1.81 -36.87
N PHE A 256 22.21 -3.03 -36.98
CA PHE A 256 20.90 -3.38 -36.38
C PHE A 256 20.93 -3.19 -34.86
N ARG A 257 22.02 -3.59 -34.19
CA ARG A 257 22.15 -3.44 -32.74
C ARG A 257 22.14 -1.98 -32.32
N VAL A 258 22.82 -1.10 -33.03
CA VAL A 258 22.79 0.35 -32.73
C VAL A 258 21.39 0.92 -32.95
N MET A 259 20.73 0.52 -34.05
CA MET A 259 19.33 0.94 -34.33
C MET A 259 18.35 0.43 -33.28
N ASP A 260 18.45 -0.85 -32.90
CA ASP A 260 17.57 -1.48 -31.92
C ASP A 260 17.75 -0.83 -30.53
N THR A 261 19.00 -0.56 -30.14
CA THR A 261 19.29 0.18 -28.90
C THR A 261 18.76 1.61 -28.95
N ALA A 262 18.94 2.32 -30.06
CA ALA A 262 18.43 3.68 -30.21
C ALA A 262 16.89 3.72 -30.23
N ALA A 263 16.24 2.72 -30.82
CA ALA A 263 14.78 2.59 -30.84
C ALA A 263 14.14 2.32 -29.44
N LEU A 264 14.93 2.00 -28.44
CA LEU A 264 14.44 1.95 -27.04
C LEU A 264 14.18 3.34 -26.45
N TYR A 265 14.83 4.37 -27.02
CA TYR A 265 14.80 5.74 -26.48
C TYR A 265 14.23 6.76 -27.47
N PHE A 266 14.01 6.37 -28.74
CA PHE A 266 13.46 7.21 -29.79
C PHE A 266 12.40 6.45 -30.59
N ASP A 267 11.39 7.15 -31.05
CA ASP A 267 10.41 6.62 -31.99
C ASP A 267 10.92 6.73 -33.44
N PHE A 268 10.42 5.84 -34.30
CA PHE A 268 10.65 5.96 -35.75
C PHE A 268 9.81 7.10 -36.32
N TYR A 269 10.46 8.11 -36.85
CA TYR A 269 9.83 9.30 -37.43
C TYR A 269 10.35 9.52 -38.86
N GLU A 270 9.56 10.07 -39.75
CA GLU A 270 9.83 10.31 -41.18
C GLU A 270 11.31 10.27 -41.61
N GLY A 271 11.88 9.07 -41.74
CA GLY A 271 13.26 8.85 -42.19
C GLY A 271 14.36 8.95 -41.12
N GLY A 272 14.03 8.86 -39.84
CA GLY A 272 14.98 8.90 -38.73
C GLY A 272 14.40 8.46 -37.40
N LEU A 273 15.11 8.79 -36.32
CA LEU A 273 14.71 8.55 -34.95
C LEU A 273 14.45 9.90 -34.26
N ALA A 274 13.27 10.09 -33.68
CA ALA A 274 12.91 11.33 -32.99
C ALA A 274 11.78 11.08 -31.96
N PHE A 275 11.62 12.03 -31.02
CA PHE A 275 10.42 12.17 -30.17
C PHE A 275 10.16 13.67 -29.93
N GLU A 276 8.94 14.03 -29.50
CA GLU A 276 8.60 15.41 -29.24
C GLU A 276 9.43 15.99 -28.07
N GLU A 277 9.99 17.18 -28.23
CA GLU A 277 10.79 17.87 -27.16
C GLU A 277 9.98 18.03 -25.86
N ARG A 278 8.66 18.03 -25.93
CA ARG A 278 7.75 18.12 -24.80
C ARG A 278 7.42 16.78 -24.15
N ASP A 279 7.89 15.69 -24.73
CA ASP A 279 7.81 14.37 -24.10
C ASP A 279 8.89 14.23 -23.04
N ASP A 280 8.51 14.66 -21.83
CA ASP A 280 9.42 14.68 -20.69
C ASP A 280 9.81 13.28 -20.25
N GLU A 281 9.00 12.24 -20.53
CA GLU A 281 9.29 10.85 -20.19
C GLU A 281 10.41 10.28 -21.08
N SER A 282 10.28 10.43 -22.39
CA SER A 282 11.31 10.02 -23.33
C SER A 282 12.62 10.79 -23.12
N LEU A 283 12.53 12.09 -22.83
CA LEU A 283 13.70 12.90 -22.51
C LEU A 283 14.40 12.44 -21.22
N PHE A 284 13.65 12.11 -20.16
CA PHE A 284 14.23 11.60 -18.92
C PHE A 284 14.93 10.26 -19.13
N HIS A 285 14.28 9.30 -19.83
CA HIS A 285 14.87 8.01 -20.14
C HIS A 285 16.13 8.13 -21.00
N LEU A 286 16.12 9.02 -22.00
CA LEU A 286 17.29 9.29 -22.80
C LEU A 286 18.48 9.81 -21.95
N LEU A 287 18.23 10.81 -21.09
CA LEU A 287 19.29 11.43 -20.30
C LEU A 287 19.82 10.56 -19.17
N THR A 288 19.00 9.67 -18.59
CA THR A 288 19.38 8.81 -17.45
C THR A 288 20.01 7.50 -17.87
N GLU A 289 19.48 6.87 -18.91
CA GLU A 289 19.86 5.51 -19.34
C GLU A 289 20.35 5.49 -20.78
N GLY A 290 19.69 6.22 -21.68
CA GLY A 290 19.93 6.15 -23.11
C GLY A 290 21.30 6.64 -23.52
N LEU A 291 21.78 7.76 -22.97
CA LEU A 291 23.12 8.28 -23.30
C LEU A 291 24.23 7.31 -22.92
N SER A 292 24.11 6.63 -21.78
CA SER A 292 25.08 5.62 -21.36
C SER A 292 25.04 4.40 -22.30
N ALA A 293 23.85 3.88 -22.60
CA ALA A 293 23.67 2.73 -23.47
C ALA A 293 24.18 3.00 -24.90
N LEU A 294 23.89 4.18 -25.44
CA LEU A 294 24.37 4.58 -26.76
C LEU A 294 25.89 4.83 -26.79
N SER A 295 26.48 5.37 -25.71
CA SER A 295 27.91 5.60 -25.58
C SER A 295 28.75 4.31 -25.57
N GLU A 296 28.16 3.18 -25.18
CA GLU A 296 28.79 1.86 -25.26
C GLU A 296 28.93 1.35 -26.72
N LEU A 297 28.11 1.88 -27.62
CA LEU A 297 28.06 1.46 -29.02
C LEU A 297 28.77 2.41 -29.96
N GLY A 298 29.02 3.65 -29.57
CA GLY A 298 29.70 4.63 -30.40
C GLY A 298 29.83 6.01 -29.74
N GLU A 299 30.36 6.98 -30.52
CA GLU A 299 30.49 8.35 -30.05
C GLU A 299 29.15 9.08 -30.01
N VAL A 300 28.78 9.64 -28.86
CA VAL A 300 27.53 10.39 -28.69
C VAL A 300 27.83 11.89 -28.61
N MET A 301 27.24 12.66 -29.50
CA MET A 301 27.36 14.11 -29.57
C MET A 301 26.02 14.75 -29.24
N LEU A 302 25.97 15.54 -28.17
CA LEU A 302 24.79 16.30 -27.78
C LEU A 302 24.83 17.73 -28.27
N SER A 303 23.70 18.29 -28.70
CA SER A 303 23.54 19.71 -28.95
C SER A 303 23.66 20.52 -27.66
N ASP A 304 24.03 21.82 -27.78
CA ASP A 304 24.19 22.71 -26.63
C ASP A 304 22.90 22.87 -25.82
N ARG A 305 21.76 22.78 -26.47
CA ARG A 305 20.45 22.86 -25.83
C ARG A 305 20.19 21.68 -24.91
N LEU A 306 20.51 20.46 -25.33
CA LEU A 306 20.36 19.26 -24.49
C LEU A 306 21.42 19.16 -23.39
N ARG A 307 22.63 19.70 -23.62
CA ARG A 307 23.68 19.78 -22.59
C ARG A 307 23.32 20.68 -21.42
N GLN A 308 22.40 21.63 -21.61
CA GLN A 308 21.93 22.54 -20.56
C GLN A 308 20.89 21.89 -19.64
N VAL A 309 20.21 20.84 -20.10
CA VAL A 309 19.27 20.09 -19.27
C VAL A 309 20.04 19.17 -18.34
N SER A 310 19.95 19.40 -17.04
CA SER A 310 20.58 18.53 -16.05
C SER A 310 19.56 17.63 -15.35
N VAL A 311 19.94 16.38 -15.11
CA VAL A 311 19.20 15.48 -14.23
C VAL A 311 19.77 15.64 -12.83
N ARG A 312 18.98 16.20 -11.93
CA ARG A 312 19.39 16.44 -10.54
C ARG A 312 18.95 15.30 -9.63
N PRO A 313 19.71 14.99 -8.58
CA PRO A 313 19.24 14.09 -7.54
C PRO A 313 18.00 14.66 -6.86
N ALA A 314 17.20 13.78 -6.26
CA ALA A 314 16.04 14.17 -5.48
C ALA A 314 16.43 15.16 -4.35
N PRO A 315 15.59 16.16 -4.07
CA PRO A 315 15.87 17.16 -3.05
C PRO A 315 15.70 16.55 -1.65
N LYS A 316 16.48 16.99 -0.70
CA LYS A 316 16.21 16.70 0.70
C LYS A 316 15.04 17.54 1.18
N LEU A 317 13.95 16.86 1.54
CA LEU A 317 12.77 17.49 2.08
C LEU A 317 12.92 17.69 3.59
N SER A 318 12.47 18.83 4.09
CA SER A 318 12.47 19.17 5.50
C SER A 318 11.08 19.56 5.98
N VAL A 319 10.73 19.19 7.20
CA VAL A 319 9.49 19.58 7.85
C VAL A 319 9.80 20.41 9.08
N SER A 320 9.35 21.66 9.07
CA SER A 320 9.40 22.55 10.22
C SER A 320 8.13 22.39 11.05
N ALA A 321 8.25 22.09 12.34
CA ALA A 321 7.15 21.97 13.28
C ALA A 321 7.34 22.94 14.45
N THR A 322 6.46 23.95 14.53
CA THR A 322 6.56 25.03 15.54
C THR A 322 5.26 25.16 16.30
N VAL A 323 5.34 25.37 17.62
CA VAL A 323 4.15 25.56 18.48
C VAL A 323 4.06 27.00 18.93
N LYS A 324 2.96 27.68 18.58
CA LYS A 324 2.67 29.06 18.97
C LYS A 324 1.20 29.19 19.42
N SER A 325 0.97 29.81 20.57
CA SER A 325 -0.39 30.15 21.05
C SER A 325 -1.39 28.99 20.97
N ASN A 326 -0.97 27.80 21.38
CA ASN A 326 -1.78 26.57 21.37
C ASN A 326 -2.11 26.01 19.97
N LEU A 327 -1.41 26.49 18.94
CA LEU A 327 -1.44 25.95 17.56
C LEU A 327 -0.08 25.35 17.23
N LEU A 328 -0.11 24.27 16.45
CA LEU A 328 1.04 23.63 15.86
C LEU A 328 1.07 23.98 14.38
N ASP A 329 2.08 24.73 13.97
CA ASP A 329 2.32 25.06 12.57
C ASP A 329 3.30 24.02 12.00
N VAL A 330 2.92 23.39 10.89
CA VAL A 330 3.70 22.39 10.16
C VAL A 330 3.91 22.91 8.73
N GLU A 331 5.16 23.05 8.32
CA GLU A 331 5.55 23.55 7.01
C GLU A 331 6.54 22.59 6.34
N LEU A 332 6.35 22.31 5.05
CA LEU A 332 7.23 21.50 4.23
C LEU A 332 8.15 22.41 3.42
N GLY A 333 9.44 22.14 3.48
CA GLY A 333 10.47 22.83 2.71
C GLY A 333 11.40 21.86 1.98
N ALA A 334 12.22 22.39 1.09
CA ALA A 334 13.27 21.60 0.44
C ALA A 334 14.55 22.44 0.28
N SER A 335 15.70 21.82 0.53
CA SER A 335 16.96 22.48 0.29
C SER A 335 17.23 22.60 -1.22
N GLY A 336 17.49 23.82 -1.70
CA GLY A 336 17.89 24.09 -3.08
C GLY A 336 16.76 24.10 -4.12
N LEU A 337 15.48 24.06 -3.70
CA LEU A 337 14.32 24.28 -4.56
C LEU A 337 13.56 25.54 -4.13
N SER A 338 12.97 26.21 -5.12
CA SER A 338 11.96 27.25 -4.86
C SER A 338 10.63 26.61 -4.44
N ALA A 339 9.76 27.36 -3.77
CA ALA A 339 8.42 26.88 -3.44
C ALA A 339 7.63 26.45 -4.70
N ALA A 340 7.79 27.17 -5.82
CA ALA A 340 7.17 26.83 -7.09
C ALA A 340 7.69 25.48 -7.66
N ASP A 341 9.00 25.25 -7.61
CA ASP A 341 9.59 24.00 -8.08
C ASP A 341 9.23 22.83 -7.17
N LEU A 342 9.14 23.07 -5.85
CA LEU A 342 8.69 22.04 -4.90
C LEU A 342 7.21 21.67 -5.11
N ALA A 343 6.36 22.65 -5.45
CA ALA A 343 4.98 22.39 -5.83
C ALA A 343 4.89 21.52 -7.10
N ILE A 344 5.73 21.81 -8.11
CA ILE A 344 5.81 20.97 -9.33
C ILE A 344 6.28 19.55 -8.99
N TYR A 345 7.30 19.43 -8.15
CA TYR A 345 7.83 18.14 -7.70
C TYR A 345 6.74 17.29 -7.01
N LEU A 346 5.98 17.89 -6.11
CA LEU A 346 4.88 17.21 -5.42
C LEU A 346 3.72 16.88 -6.37
N ASP A 347 3.32 17.79 -7.26
CA ASP A 347 2.23 17.54 -8.22
C ASP A 347 2.58 16.42 -9.21
N SER A 348 3.85 16.34 -9.64
CA SER A 348 4.34 15.23 -10.49
C SER A 348 4.22 13.88 -9.79
N TYR A 349 4.52 13.82 -8.49
CA TYR A 349 4.30 12.58 -7.71
C TYR A 349 2.82 12.21 -7.65
N LYS A 350 1.93 13.18 -7.43
CA LYS A 350 0.47 12.97 -7.41
C LYS A 350 -0.06 12.40 -8.73
N ARG A 351 0.58 12.73 -9.85
CA ARG A 351 0.27 12.20 -11.18
C ARG A 351 0.93 10.85 -11.48
N HIS A 352 1.59 10.24 -10.51
CA HIS A 352 2.33 8.98 -10.66
C HIS A 352 3.47 9.02 -11.68
N GLN A 353 4.07 10.19 -11.88
CA GLN A 353 5.27 10.34 -12.69
C GLN A 353 6.49 9.83 -11.92
N THR A 354 7.56 9.49 -12.64
CA THR A 354 8.84 9.05 -12.05
C THR A 354 9.83 10.19 -11.85
N PHE A 355 9.54 11.35 -12.42
CA PHE A 355 10.36 12.57 -12.39
C PHE A 355 9.49 13.83 -12.43
N ALA A 356 10.11 14.97 -12.14
CA ALA A 356 9.51 16.30 -12.27
C ALA A 356 10.40 17.21 -13.12
N ARG A 357 9.83 18.00 -14.03
CA ARG A 357 10.53 19.03 -14.79
C ARG A 357 10.33 20.38 -14.13
N LEU A 358 11.41 20.98 -13.64
CA LEU A 358 11.41 22.24 -12.93
C LEU A 358 11.23 23.45 -13.87
N THR A 359 10.96 24.60 -13.30
CA THR A 359 10.85 25.88 -14.03
C THR A 359 12.15 26.26 -14.75
N SER A 360 13.29 25.81 -14.27
CA SER A 360 14.60 25.97 -14.94
C SER A 360 14.78 25.09 -16.18
N GLY A 361 13.91 24.10 -16.40
CA GLY A 361 14.05 23.06 -17.41
C GLY A 361 14.83 21.84 -16.95
N ASP A 362 15.43 21.86 -15.75
CA ASP A 362 16.10 20.69 -15.17
C ASP A 362 15.09 19.60 -14.80
N ILE A 363 15.54 18.36 -14.80
CA ILE A 363 14.73 17.20 -14.43
C ILE A 363 15.20 16.68 -13.07
N ILE A 364 14.25 16.46 -12.17
CA ILE A 364 14.50 15.83 -10.86
C ILE A 364 13.79 14.49 -10.80
N ARG A 365 14.49 13.45 -10.40
CA ARG A 365 13.91 12.14 -10.11
C ARG A 365 13.08 12.23 -8.83
N LEU A 366 11.88 11.62 -8.87
CA LEU A 366 11.05 11.46 -7.69
C LEU A 366 11.56 10.27 -6.85
N ASP A 367 11.58 10.43 -5.53
CA ASP A 367 12.11 9.46 -4.60
C ASP A 367 11.17 9.19 -3.41
N GLU A 368 11.67 8.45 -2.44
CA GLU A 368 10.98 8.15 -1.18
C GLU A 368 10.63 9.42 -0.39
N GLY A 369 11.36 10.53 -0.57
CA GLY A 369 11.06 11.81 0.08
C GLY A 369 9.73 12.40 -0.38
N ALA A 370 9.44 12.38 -1.69
CA ALA A 370 8.13 12.79 -2.20
C ALA A 370 7.02 11.92 -1.62
N ARG A 371 7.21 10.61 -1.60
CA ARG A 371 6.28 9.66 -0.99
C ARG A 371 6.03 9.95 0.48
N ALA A 372 7.10 10.22 1.23
CA ALA A 372 7.04 10.55 2.64
C ALA A 372 6.27 11.86 2.90
N ALA A 373 6.48 12.90 2.08
CA ALA A 373 5.75 14.15 2.19
C ALA A 373 4.25 13.99 1.91
N PHE A 374 3.89 13.18 0.90
CA PHE A 374 2.48 12.84 0.63
C PHE A 374 1.87 12.03 1.76
N GLY A 375 2.59 11.04 2.30
CA GLY A 375 2.15 10.27 3.45
C GLY A 375 1.88 11.16 4.66
N LEU A 376 2.78 12.11 4.95
CA LEU A 376 2.59 13.09 6.01
C LEU A 376 1.36 13.98 5.77
N ALA A 377 1.18 14.50 4.55
CA ALA A 377 0.03 15.33 4.20
C ALA A 377 -1.29 14.56 4.34
N GLU A 378 -1.34 13.33 3.83
CA GLU A 378 -2.48 12.43 3.96
C GLU A 378 -2.81 12.15 5.43
N ASP A 379 -1.79 11.91 6.25
CA ASP A 379 -1.94 11.66 7.68
C ASP A 379 -2.43 12.90 8.43
N LEU A 380 -2.02 14.09 8.01
CA LEU A 380 -2.54 15.36 8.54
C LEU A 380 -3.91 15.72 7.97
N GLY A 381 -4.35 15.07 6.90
CA GLY A 381 -5.64 15.32 6.25
C GLY A 381 -5.67 16.59 5.43
N VAL A 382 -4.52 17.01 4.87
CA VAL A 382 -4.31 18.19 4.05
C VAL A 382 -3.74 17.81 2.68
N ASP A 383 -3.73 18.72 1.72
CA ASP A 383 -2.99 18.49 0.48
C ASP A 383 -1.49 18.73 0.73
N ALA A 384 -0.62 17.95 0.06
CA ALA A 384 0.82 18.10 0.22
C ALA A 384 1.31 19.50 -0.21
N VAL A 385 0.61 20.14 -1.13
CA VAL A 385 0.90 21.51 -1.57
C VAL A 385 0.54 22.52 -0.47
N ASP A 386 -0.52 22.30 0.31
CA ASP A 386 -0.90 23.20 1.41
C ASP A 386 0.18 23.24 2.50
N LEU A 387 0.97 22.17 2.65
CA LEU A 387 2.10 22.15 3.60
C LEU A 387 3.22 23.12 3.23
N LEU A 388 3.29 23.58 1.97
CA LEU A 388 4.28 24.60 1.55
C LEU A 388 3.96 25.97 2.11
N ASP A 389 2.68 26.29 2.28
CA ASP A 389 2.19 27.55 2.84
C ASP A 389 2.07 27.46 4.38
N GLY A 390 2.30 26.28 4.95
CA GLY A 390 2.15 25.99 6.36
C GLY A 390 0.72 25.70 6.78
N VAL A 391 0.54 24.64 7.55
CA VAL A 391 -0.76 24.19 8.07
C VAL A 391 -0.77 24.31 9.58
N SER A 392 -1.78 25.02 10.12
CA SER A 392 -1.99 25.16 11.56
C SER A 392 -2.93 24.09 12.10
N LEU A 393 -2.48 23.32 13.07
CA LEU A 393 -3.19 22.24 13.74
C LEU A 393 -3.36 22.58 15.24
N PRO A 394 -4.29 21.94 15.96
CA PRO A 394 -4.30 22.04 17.43
C PRO A 394 -3.00 21.52 18.04
N ALA A 395 -2.50 22.16 19.10
CA ALA A 395 -1.28 21.73 19.79
C ALA A 395 -1.38 20.28 20.35
N SER A 396 -2.59 19.76 20.57
CA SER A 396 -2.84 18.36 20.94
C SER A 396 -2.39 17.36 19.88
N SER A 397 -2.19 17.80 18.63
CA SER A 397 -1.67 16.96 17.53
C SER A 397 -0.16 16.79 17.57
N THR A 398 0.56 17.47 18.48
CA THR A 398 2.03 17.48 18.53
C THR A 398 2.62 16.07 18.70
N LEU A 399 2.07 15.25 19.60
CA LEU A 399 2.54 13.84 19.77
C LEU A 399 2.36 13.01 18.51
N PHE A 400 1.25 13.20 17.83
CA PHE A 400 0.98 12.49 16.59
C PHE A 400 1.98 12.90 15.50
N VAL A 401 2.19 14.21 15.30
CA VAL A 401 3.17 14.72 14.34
C VAL A 401 4.58 14.26 14.70
N ASP A 402 4.96 14.28 15.98
CA ASP A 402 6.26 13.79 16.43
C ASP A 402 6.46 12.30 16.13
N SER A 403 5.45 11.48 16.43
CA SER A 403 5.48 10.05 16.15
C SER A 403 5.58 9.73 14.66
N MET A 404 4.97 10.55 13.81
CA MET A 404 5.04 10.41 12.37
C MET A 404 6.41 10.80 11.82
N LEU A 405 6.93 11.96 12.24
CA LEU A 405 8.26 12.41 11.85
C LEU A 405 9.36 11.45 12.33
N ALA A 406 9.15 10.76 13.44
CA ALA A 406 10.07 9.72 13.92
C ALA A 406 10.04 8.44 13.05
N ARG A 407 8.93 8.16 12.36
CA ARG A 407 8.76 7.00 11.46
C ARG A 407 9.12 7.29 10.01
N THR A 408 9.42 8.54 9.68
CA THR A 408 9.67 9.02 8.32
C THR A 408 11.07 9.63 8.25
N PRO A 409 12.13 8.80 8.29
CA PRO A 409 13.52 9.28 8.28
C PRO A 409 13.93 10.00 6.98
N GLU A 410 13.13 9.86 5.92
CA GLU A 410 13.32 10.50 4.64
C GLU A 410 13.07 12.02 4.69
N LEU A 411 12.36 12.51 5.72
CA LEU A 411 12.09 13.91 5.98
C LEU A 411 12.99 14.43 7.10
N GLU A 412 13.76 15.49 6.83
CA GLU A 412 14.53 16.17 7.87
C GLU A 412 13.57 16.98 8.77
N ALA A 413 13.40 16.55 10.03
CA ALA A 413 12.47 17.17 10.95
C ALA A 413 13.14 18.27 11.79
N ASP A 414 12.73 19.53 11.59
CA ASP A 414 13.10 20.66 12.44
C ASP A 414 11.98 20.92 13.46
N ARG A 415 12.29 20.69 14.72
CA ARG A 415 11.37 20.81 15.86
C ARG A 415 11.82 21.97 16.72
N ASP A 416 11.02 23.00 16.90
CA ASP A 416 11.34 24.10 17.77
C ASP A 416 11.35 23.73 19.27
N ALA A 417 11.82 24.60 20.13
CA ALA A 417 11.89 24.34 21.57
C ALA A 417 10.50 24.27 22.22
N ALA A 418 9.49 24.91 21.66
CA ALA A 418 8.12 24.86 22.18
C ALA A 418 7.45 23.53 21.80
N PHE A 419 7.70 23.02 20.59
CA PHE A 419 7.28 21.71 20.15
C PHE A 419 7.84 20.60 21.06
N ARG A 420 9.15 20.58 21.29
CA ARG A 420 9.80 19.59 22.16
C ARG A 420 9.24 19.62 23.58
N ARG A 421 9.08 20.80 24.16
CA ARG A 421 8.45 20.95 25.48
C ARG A 421 7.00 20.44 25.51
N THR A 422 6.25 20.62 24.41
CA THR A 422 4.88 20.11 24.33
C THR A 422 4.87 18.59 24.26
N VAL A 423 5.76 17.97 23.47
CA VAL A 423 5.94 16.50 23.45
C VAL A 423 6.29 16.00 24.84
N GLU A 424 7.31 16.56 25.51
CA GLU A 424 7.71 16.18 26.87
C GLU A 424 6.54 16.28 27.88
N ARG A 425 5.73 17.35 27.81
CA ARG A 425 4.55 17.49 28.65
C ARG A 425 3.49 16.43 28.37
N LEU A 426 3.23 16.12 27.10
CA LEU A 426 2.27 15.10 26.71
C LEU A 426 2.76 13.67 27.05
N ASP A 427 4.06 13.42 27.03
CA ASP A 427 4.65 12.15 27.47
C ASP A 427 4.52 11.93 29.00
N THR A 428 4.21 12.98 29.77
CA THR A 428 3.91 12.88 31.20
C THR A 428 2.46 12.49 31.50
N LEU A 429 1.61 12.28 30.48
CA LEU A 429 0.24 11.85 30.65
C LEU A 429 0.16 10.57 31.52
N GLY A 430 -0.60 10.61 32.59
CA GLY A 430 -0.76 9.52 33.55
C GLY A 430 0.42 9.28 34.49
N LYS A 431 1.53 10.03 34.36
CA LYS A 431 2.69 9.94 35.24
C LYS A 431 2.74 11.05 36.29
N MET A 432 1.83 12.03 36.20
CA MET A 432 1.73 13.11 37.19
C MET A 432 1.07 12.58 38.47
N ASP A 433 1.63 12.92 39.59
CA ASP A 433 1.09 12.48 40.88
C ASP A 433 0.12 13.52 41.46
N PHE A 434 -1.15 13.18 41.48
CA PHE A 434 -2.22 13.98 42.10
C PHE A 434 -2.69 13.27 43.37
N THR A 435 -2.65 13.94 44.50
CA THR A 435 -3.10 13.37 45.78
C THR A 435 -4.62 13.14 45.74
N VAL A 436 -5.04 11.91 46.03
CA VAL A 436 -6.48 11.59 46.16
C VAL A 436 -7.08 12.37 47.33
N PRO A 437 -8.22 13.03 47.17
CA PRO A 437 -8.86 13.82 48.21
C PRO A 437 -9.11 13.00 49.45
N VAL A 438 -8.69 13.50 50.62
CA VAL A 438 -8.94 12.83 51.94
C VAL A 438 -10.41 12.85 52.31
N SER A 439 -11.15 13.82 51.81
CA SER A 439 -12.60 13.97 52.03
C SER A 439 -13.45 12.96 51.25
N LEU A 440 -12.87 12.26 50.26
CA LEU A 440 -13.54 11.21 49.49
C LEU A 440 -13.95 10.07 50.44
N LYS A 441 -15.25 9.74 50.45
CA LYS A 441 -15.81 8.64 51.27
C LYS A 441 -15.71 7.26 50.59
N ALA A 442 -14.60 7.02 49.92
CA ALA A 442 -14.30 5.75 49.27
C ALA A 442 -12.80 5.54 49.21
N THR A 443 -12.35 4.28 49.17
CA THR A 443 -10.96 3.92 48.87
C THR A 443 -10.90 3.51 47.43
N LEU A 444 -10.11 4.22 46.63
CA LEU A 444 -9.86 3.86 45.22
C LEU A 444 -8.96 2.63 45.13
N ARG A 445 -9.29 1.70 44.27
CA ARG A 445 -8.41 0.59 43.89
C ARG A 445 -7.23 1.10 43.05
N GLY A 446 -6.12 0.35 42.98
CA GLY A 446 -4.93 0.78 42.27
C GLY A 446 -5.20 1.29 40.85
N TYR A 447 -5.94 0.50 40.03
CA TYR A 447 -6.33 0.94 38.70
C TYR A 447 -7.22 2.19 38.67
N GLN A 448 -8.06 2.41 39.72
CA GLN A 448 -8.88 3.62 39.82
C GLN A 448 -8.03 4.84 40.17
N VAL A 449 -6.95 4.64 40.95
CA VAL A 449 -5.97 5.70 41.18
C VAL A 449 -5.28 6.08 39.88
N ASP A 450 -4.85 5.08 39.06
CA ASP A 450 -4.25 5.34 37.75
C ASP A 450 -5.19 6.14 36.85
N GLY A 451 -6.48 5.80 36.83
CA GLY A 451 -7.49 6.54 36.05
C GLY A 451 -7.72 7.97 36.58
N TYR A 452 -7.71 8.14 37.89
CA TYR A 452 -7.76 9.45 38.54
C TYR A 452 -6.55 10.33 38.17
N GLN A 453 -5.33 9.77 38.23
CA GLN A 453 -4.09 10.45 37.83
C GLN A 453 -4.14 10.86 36.34
N TRP A 454 -4.63 9.95 35.48
CA TRP A 454 -4.78 10.21 34.05
C TRP A 454 -5.78 11.34 33.76
N LEU A 455 -6.94 11.36 34.43
CA LEU A 455 -7.92 12.45 34.33
C LEU A 455 -7.31 13.79 34.78
N GLY A 456 -6.59 13.78 35.90
CA GLY A 456 -5.87 14.94 36.42
C GLY A 456 -4.81 15.47 35.45
N SER A 457 -4.03 14.56 34.84
CA SER A 457 -3.01 14.89 33.87
C SER A 457 -3.61 15.53 32.60
N LEU A 458 -4.71 14.97 32.07
CA LEU A 458 -5.41 15.57 30.93
C LEU A 458 -5.90 16.97 31.23
N GLU A 459 -6.59 17.16 32.35
CA GLU A 459 -7.12 18.47 32.70
C GLU A 459 -6.01 19.50 32.95
N HIS A 460 -4.89 19.11 33.59
CA HIS A 460 -3.72 19.98 33.80
C HIS A 460 -3.15 20.48 32.46
N LEU A 461 -3.25 19.67 31.43
CA LEU A 461 -2.79 20.01 30.06
C LEU A 461 -3.88 20.71 29.23
N GLY A 462 -5.09 20.90 29.75
CA GLY A 462 -6.24 21.46 29.03
C GLY A 462 -6.79 20.54 27.95
N LEU A 463 -6.63 19.21 28.12
CA LEU A 463 -7.01 18.19 27.16
C LEU A 463 -8.23 17.40 27.63
N GLY A 464 -9.05 16.95 26.69
CA GLY A 464 -10.14 16.04 26.96
C GLY A 464 -9.77 14.57 26.76
N GLY A 465 -10.60 13.64 27.24
CA GLY A 465 -10.35 12.22 27.07
C GLY A 465 -11.56 11.33 27.30
N ILE A 466 -11.42 10.06 26.89
CA ILE A 466 -12.42 9.00 27.03
C ILE A 466 -11.96 8.02 28.10
N LEU A 467 -12.68 7.95 29.22
CA LEU A 467 -12.55 6.86 30.18
C LEU A 467 -13.43 5.68 29.73
N ALA A 468 -12.82 4.71 29.08
CA ALA A 468 -13.47 3.61 28.37
C ALA A 468 -13.40 2.28 29.13
N ASP A 469 -13.24 2.31 30.46
CA ASP A 469 -13.20 1.12 31.30
C ASP A 469 -14.49 0.29 31.16
N ASP A 470 -14.38 -1.02 31.29
CA ASP A 470 -15.53 -1.93 31.29
C ASP A 470 -16.59 -1.51 32.34
N MET A 471 -17.85 -1.89 32.09
CA MET A 471 -18.94 -1.61 33.04
C MET A 471 -18.64 -2.25 34.38
N GLY A 472 -18.83 -1.46 35.48
CA GLY A 472 -18.60 -1.90 36.85
C GLY A 472 -17.19 -1.71 37.38
N LEU A 473 -16.24 -1.14 36.58
CA LEU A 473 -14.92 -0.75 37.06
C LEU A 473 -14.88 0.61 37.80
N GLY A 474 -16.06 1.26 38.01
CA GLY A 474 -16.18 2.46 38.80
C GLY A 474 -15.72 3.74 38.09
N LYS A 475 -16.08 3.90 36.82
CA LYS A 475 -15.82 5.15 36.05
C LYS A 475 -16.41 6.38 36.76
N THR A 476 -17.64 6.26 37.26
CA THR A 476 -18.32 7.32 38.02
C THR A 476 -17.52 7.74 39.27
N LEU A 477 -17.02 6.76 40.03
CA LEU A 477 -16.24 7.04 41.24
C LEU A 477 -14.91 7.75 40.95
N GLN A 478 -14.20 7.32 39.86
CA GLN A 478 -12.97 7.98 39.43
C GLN A 478 -13.25 9.44 39.04
N MET A 479 -14.33 9.71 38.31
CA MET A 479 -14.74 11.06 37.94
C MET A 479 -15.16 11.89 39.14
N ILE A 480 -15.95 11.33 40.09
CA ILE A 480 -16.31 12.01 41.32
C ILE A 480 -15.08 12.40 42.13
N ALA A 481 -14.11 11.49 42.29
CA ALA A 481 -12.85 11.78 42.96
C ALA A 481 -12.09 12.93 42.30
N HIS A 482 -12.07 12.94 40.96
CA HIS A 482 -11.45 14.01 40.19
C HIS A 482 -12.15 15.35 40.36
N ILE A 483 -13.49 15.40 40.28
CA ILE A 483 -14.28 16.61 40.50
C ILE A 483 -14.03 17.16 41.90
N LEU A 484 -14.07 16.28 42.93
CA LEU A 484 -13.83 16.66 44.32
C LEU A 484 -12.44 17.30 44.50
N ALA A 485 -11.41 16.67 43.95
CA ALA A 485 -10.04 17.20 44.02
C ALA A 485 -9.93 18.61 43.41
N ARG A 486 -10.61 18.85 42.33
CA ARG A 486 -10.59 20.15 41.64
C ARG A 486 -11.31 21.23 42.43
N VAL A 487 -12.47 20.90 43.02
CA VAL A 487 -13.18 21.83 43.89
C VAL A 487 -12.37 22.14 45.14
N GLU A 488 -11.73 21.15 45.78
CA GLU A 488 -10.82 21.39 46.92
C GLU A 488 -9.59 22.22 46.55
N ALA A 489 -9.12 22.12 45.30
CA ALA A 489 -8.06 22.96 44.76
C ALA A 489 -8.49 24.41 44.44
N GLY A 490 -9.78 24.74 44.61
CA GLY A 490 -10.31 26.08 44.46
C GLY A 490 -10.97 26.40 43.12
N ASP A 491 -11.39 25.38 42.36
CA ASP A 491 -12.20 25.63 41.17
C ASP A 491 -13.53 26.32 41.55
N ALA A 492 -13.71 27.52 40.99
CA ALA A 492 -14.93 28.32 41.26
C ALA A 492 -16.07 28.03 40.25
N LYS A 493 -15.79 27.41 39.11
CA LYS A 493 -16.77 27.11 38.06
C LYS A 493 -17.36 25.71 38.26
N PRO A 494 -18.67 25.52 37.97
CA PRO A 494 -19.34 24.23 38.10
C PRO A 494 -18.85 23.17 37.10
N THR A 495 -19.04 21.92 37.46
CA THR A 495 -18.94 20.77 36.54
C THR A 495 -20.34 20.39 36.07
N LEU A 496 -20.52 20.30 34.74
CA LEU A 496 -21.77 19.78 34.15
C LEU A 496 -21.61 18.30 33.83
N VAL A 497 -22.49 17.47 34.41
CA VAL A 497 -22.59 16.04 34.07
C VAL A 497 -23.86 15.83 33.25
N VAL A 498 -23.72 15.26 32.04
CA VAL A 498 -24.81 14.88 31.15
C VAL A 498 -24.87 13.37 31.05
N CYS A 499 -25.99 12.78 31.44
CA CYS A 499 -26.12 11.32 31.48
C CYS A 499 -27.51 10.87 30.93
N PRO A 500 -27.74 9.57 30.70
CA PRO A 500 -29.10 9.06 30.45
C PRO A 500 -30.10 9.48 31.57
N ALA A 501 -31.34 9.74 31.18
CA ALA A 501 -32.36 10.23 32.13
C ALA A 501 -32.54 9.30 33.35
N SER A 502 -32.39 8.00 33.17
CA SER A 502 -32.43 6.99 34.25
C SER A 502 -31.27 7.10 35.24
N LEU A 503 -30.16 7.73 34.87
CA LEU A 503 -28.96 7.81 35.70
C LEU A 503 -28.79 9.13 36.42
N VAL A 504 -29.64 10.13 36.16
CA VAL A 504 -29.59 11.45 36.83
C VAL A 504 -29.59 11.32 38.36
N TYR A 505 -30.58 10.61 38.89
CA TYR A 505 -30.69 10.41 40.34
C TYR A 505 -29.60 9.46 40.90
N ASN A 506 -29.08 8.55 40.06
CA ASN A 506 -27.97 7.70 40.48
C ASN A 506 -26.69 8.52 40.66
N TRP A 507 -26.41 9.44 39.72
CA TRP A 507 -25.28 10.37 39.83
C TRP A 507 -25.36 11.25 41.06
N THR A 508 -26.54 11.83 41.37
CA THR A 508 -26.73 12.64 42.57
C THR A 508 -26.51 11.82 43.84
N ALA A 509 -27.06 10.61 43.90
CA ALA A 509 -26.90 9.71 45.06
C ALA A 509 -25.42 9.25 45.25
N GLU A 510 -24.70 8.99 44.16
CA GLU A 510 -23.28 8.64 44.25
C GLU A 510 -22.43 9.84 44.67
N LEU A 511 -22.68 11.05 44.19
CA LEU A 511 -22.03 12.28 44.63
C LEU A 511 -22.28 12.54 46.10
N GLU A 512 -23.51 12.46 46.58
CA GLU A 512 -23.89 12.61 48.01
C GLU A 512 -23.19 11.56 48.88
N ARG A 513 -23.08 10.33 48.39
CA ARG A 513 -22.45 9.21 49.10
C ARG A 513 -20.95 9.35 49.21
N PHE A 514 -20.26 9.63 48.08
CA PHE A 514 -18.80 9.58 48.00
C PHE A 514 -18.15 10.94 48.22
N ALA A 515 -18.81 12.03 47.91
CA ALA A 515 -18.28 13.39 48.01
C ALA A 515 -19.37 14.35 48.63
N PRO A 516 -19.78 14.10 49.86
CA PRO A 516 -20.88 14.87 50.51
C PRO A 516 -20.57 16.36 50.74
N SER A 517 -19.36 16.78 50.55
CA SER A 517 -18.92 18.18 50.58
C SER A 517 -19.25 18.97 49.32
N LEU A 518 -19.58 18.26 48.21
CA LEU A 518 -19.96 18.91 46.95
C LEU A 518 -21.44 19.32 47.01
N ASP A 519 -21.71 20.55 46.61
CA ASP A 519 -23.07 21.02 46.38
C ASP A 519 -23.54 20.62 44.97
N VAL A 520 -24.63 19.85 44.90
CA VAL A 520 -25.10 19.17 43.68
C VAL A 520 -26.51 19.62 43.30
N CYS A 521 -26.70 20.11 42.11
CA CYS A 521 -27.99 20.46 41.54
C CYS A 521 -28.40 19.49 40.41
N ALA A 522 -29.56 18.80 40.56
CA ALA A 522 -30.18 18.03 39.51
C ALA A 522 -31.12 18.90 38.68
N ILE A 523 -30.85 19.13 37.42
CA ILE A 523 -31.74 19.90 36.54
C ILE A 523 -32.78 18.97 35.95
N VAL A 524 -33.98 19.05 36.53
CA VAL A 524 -35.17 18.23 36.22
C VAL A 524 -36.46 19.04 36.30
N GLY A 525 -37.55 18.47 35.84
CA GLY A 525 -38.90 19.07 35.98
C GLY A 525 -39.36 19.91 34.80
N ALA A 526 -40.28 20.85 35.05
CA ALA A 526 -40.87 21.70 34.02
C ALA A 526 -39.85 22.72 33.45
N LYS A 527 -40.05 23.18 32.20
CA LYS A 527 -39.11 24.09 31.49
C LYS A 527 -38.82 25.37 32.30
N ALA A 528 -39.82 25.99 32.91
CA ALA A 528 -39.63 27.20 33.72
C ALA A 528 -38.72 26.95 34.94
N GLN A 529 -38.89 25.82 35.61
CA GLN A 529 -38.09 25.41 36.75
C GLN A 529 -36.61 25.16 36.31
N ARG A 530 -36.41 24.39 35.21
CA ARG A 530 -35.07 24.11 34.69
C ARG A 530 -34.34 25.38 34.29
N ARG A 531 -35.03 26.37 33.69
CA ARG A 531 -34.43 27.64 33.32
C ARG A 531 -33.87 28.40 34.54
N VAL A 532 -34.55 28.37 35.67
CA VAL A 532 -34.05 28.96 36.93
C VAL A 532 -32.86 28.16 37.45
N GLN A 533 -32.93 26.83 37.43
CA GLN A 533 -31.85 25.96 37.87
C GLN A 533 -30.57 26.13 37.01
N ILE A 534 -30.73 26.28 35.68
CA ILE A 534 -29.61 26.52 34.79
C ILE A 534 -28.97 27.90 35.02
N ALA A 535 -29.82 28.92 35.22
CA ALA A 535 -29.34 30.27 35.49
C ALA A 535 -28.56 30.40 36.82
N GLY A 536 -28.88 29.54 37.81
CA GLY A 536 -28.16 29.46 39.09
C GLY A 536 -27.07 28.35 39.11
N ALA A 537 -26.65 27.86 37.96
CA ALA A 537 -25.69 26.76 37.89
C ALA A 537 -24.32 27.08 38.53
N ASP A 538 -23.91 28.36 38.53
CA ASP A 538 -22.67 28.87 39.10
C ASP A 538 -22.67 28.88 40.65
N GLU A 539 -23.85 28.75 41.30
CA GLU A 539 -23.98 28.60 42.75
C GLU A 539 -23.63 27.19 43.24
N HIS A 540 -23.52 26.19 42.33
CA HIS A 540 -23.31 24.80 42.65
C HIS A 540 -21.91 24.30 42.19
N ASN A 541 -21.39 23.24 42.85
CA ASN A 541 -20.15 22.61 42.42
C ASN A 541 -20.41 21.67 41.24
N VAL A 542 -21.54 20.95 41.25
CA VAL A 542 -21.87 19.96 40.21
C VAL A 542 -23.32 20.12 39.78
N VAL A 543 -23.52 20.17 38.50
CA VAL A 543 -24.86 20.21 37.87
C VAL A 543 -25.07 18.93 37.08
N VAL A 544 -26.16 18.20 37.34
CA VAL A 544 -26.44 16.92 36.66
C VAL A 544 -27.73 17.06 35.84
N THR A 545 -27.68 16.66 34.55
CA THR A 545 -28.84 16.71 33.66
C THR A 545 -28.86 15.52 32.70
N SER A 546 -30.00 15.35 32.00
CA SER A 546 -30.11 14.31 30.97
C SER A 546 -29.83 14.85 29.56
N TYR A 547 -29.41 13.96 28.63
CA TYR A 547 -29.21 14.30 27.22
C TYR A 547 -30.42 14.99 26.58
N ASP A 548 -31.62 14.51 26.86
CA ASP A 548 -32.86 15.10 26.30
C ASP A 548 -33.15 16.49 26.86
N LEU A 549 -32.91 16.72 28.14
CA LEU A 549 -33.12 18.03 28.76
C LEU A 549 -32.03 19.01 28.32
N MET A 550 -30.78 18.58 28.32
CA MET A 550 -29.66 19.37 27.78
C MET A 550 -29.95 19.84 26.35
N ARG A 551 -30.39 18.91 25.46
CA ARG A 551 -30.74 19.26 24.08
C ARG A 551 -31.87 20.28 23.97
N ARG A 552 -32.90 20.17 24.83
CA ARG A 552 -34.05 21.08 24.81
C ARG A 552 -33.73 22.49 25.30
N ASP A 553 -32.78 22.58 26.21
CA ASP A 553 -32.44 23.83 26.92
C ASP A 553 -31.00 24.28 26.56
N ILE A 554 -30.48 23.89 25.40
CA ILE A 554 -29.10 24.13 25.01
C ILE A 554 -28.75 25.62 24.92
N ASP A 555 -29.72 26.47 24.57
CA ASP A 555 -29.48 27.91 24.45
C ASP A 555 -29.22 28.53 25.83
N GLU A 556 -29.94 28.07 26.87
CA GLU A 556 -29.71 28.47 28.25
C GLU A 556 -28.35 27.94 28.80
N TYR A 557 -27.96 26.70 28.45
CA TYR A 557 -26.64 26.14 28.83
C TYR A 557 -25.50 26.87 28.13
N ALA A 558 -25.67 27.33 26.89
CA ALA A 558 -24.64 28.04 26.14
C ALA A 558 -24.26 29.42 26.74
N GLU A 559 -25.11 29.97 27.61
CA GLU A 559 -24.85 31.21 28.33
C GLU A 559 -24.07 30.98 29.65
N GLN A 560 -23.87 29.73 30.06
CA GLN A 560 -23.18 29.37 31.29
C GLN A 560 -21.67 29.13 31.01
N ASP A 561 -20.87 29.11 32.09
CA ASP A 561 -19.41 28.83 31.98
C ASP A 561 -19.04 27.67 32.92
N PHE A 562 -18.78 26.52 32.33
CA PHE A 562 -18.42 25.30 33.04
C PHE A 562 -16.91 25.07 33.06
N ALA A 563 -16.33 24.70 34.23
CA ALA A 563 -14.95 24.27 34.32
C ALA A 563 -14.74 23.01 33.44
N ARG A 564 -15.67 22.08 33.56
CA ARG A 564 -15.66 20.82 32.81
C ARG A 564 -17.07 20.34 32.46
N VAL A 565 -17.15 19.63 31.32
CA VAL A 565 -18.37 18.92 30.91
C VAL A 565 -18.06 17.44 30.82
N VAL A 566 -18.84 16.61 31.50
CA VAL A 566 -18.71 15.15 31.53
C VAL A 566 -19.92 14.54 30.84
N LEU A 567 -19.70 13.76 29.79
CA LEU A 567 -20.75 12.96 29.15
C LEU A 567 -20.66 11.52 29.64
N ASP A 568 -21.65 11.06 30.38
CA ASP A 568 -21.75 9.65 30.75
C ASP A 568 -22.58 8.89 29.72
N GLU A 569 -22.14 7.64 29.43
CA GLU A 569 -22.66 6.84 28.31
C GLU A 569 -22.54 7.62 26.98
N ALA A 570 -21.35 8.09 26.68
CA ALA A 570 -21.08 9.00 25.54
C ALA A 570 -21.47 8.45 24.16
N GLN A 571 -21.84 7.16 24.05
CA GLN A 571 -22.43 6.61 22.82
C GLN A 571 -23.72 7.31 22.41
N TYR A 572 -24.37 8.09 23.28
CA TYR A 572 -25.52 8.93 22.93
C TYR A 572 -25.17 10.02 21.88
N ILE A 573 -23.91 10.42 21.77
CA ILE A 573 -23.46 11.39 20.79
C ILE A 573 -22.65 10.75 19.63
N LYS A 574 -22.65 9.43 19.50
CA LYS A 574 -21.88 8.70 18.48
C LYS A 574 -22.27 9.05 17.03
N ASN A 575 -23.50 9.45 16.80
CA ASN A 575 -23.94 9.93 15.49
C ASN A 575 -23.89 11.47 15.45
N PRO A 576 -22.94 12.07 14.69
CA PRO A 576 -22.73 13.52 14.66
C PRO A 576 -23.91 14.31 14.07
N LEU A 577 -24.81 13.65 13.34
CA LEU A 577 -25.95 14.30 12.70
C LEU A 577 -27.14 14.49 13.64
N THR A 578 -27.13 13.85 14.80
CA THR A 578 -28.23 13.97 15.77
C THR A 578 -28.25 15.35 16.41
N GLN A 579 -29.45 15.78 16.80
CA GLN A 579 -29.62 17.03 17.55
C GLN A 579 -28.91 17.00 18.91
N VAL A 580 -28.85 15.82 19.56
CA VAL A 580 -28.16 15.60 20.83
C VAL A 580 -26.64 15.83 20.67
N ALA A 581 -26.01 15.24 19.65
CA ALA A 581 -24.59 15.44 19.39
C ALA A 581 -24.26 16.90 19.08
N ARG A 582 -25.09 17.56 18.28
CA ARG A 582 -24.91 18.99 17.95
C ARG A 582 -25.07 19.88 19.19
N ALA A 583 -26.03 19.58 20.06
CA ALA A 583 -26.23 20.30 21.30
C ALA A 583 -25.02 20.12 22.25
N ALA A 584 -24.57 18.89 22.45
CA ALA A 584 -23.41 18.60 23.31
C ALA A 584 -22.17 19.39 22.90
N LYS A 585 -21.91 19.53 21.59
CA LYS A 585 -20.76 20.28 21.04
C LYS A 585 -20.86 21.80 21.26
N ARG A 586 -22.05 22.33 21.49
CA ARG A 586 -22.30 23.76 21.82
C ARG A 586 -22.08 24.09 23.29
N LEU A 587 -21.96 23.10 24.17
CA LEU A 587 -21.74 23.34 25.60
C LEU A 587 -20.38 24.02 25.82
N PRO A 588 -20.34 25.19 26.48
CA PRO A 588 -19.07 25.82 26.83
C PRO A 588 -18.41 25.01 27.96
N ALA A 589 -17.12 24.74 27.83
CA ALA A 589 -16.36 24.00 28.84
C ALA A 589 -14.87 24.31 28.72
N GLY A 590 -14.19 24.40 29.86
CA GLY A 590 -12.74 24.44 29.92
C GLY A 590 -12.11 23.14 29.46
N VAL A 591 -12.63 22.01 29.97
CA VAL A 591 -12.21 20.64 29.60
C VAL A 591 -13.43 19.75 29.42
N ARG A 592 -13.34 18.73 28.56
CA ARG A 592 -14.44 17.82 28.26
C ARG A 592 -14.00 16.37 28.45
N PHE A 593 -14.82 15.58 29.12
CA PHE A 593 -14.61 14.15 29.36
C PHE A 593 -15.78 13.32 28.85
N ALA A 594 -15.50 12.12 28.41
CA ALA A 594 -16.48 11.13 27.99
C ALA A 594 -16.28 9.83 28.78
N LEU A 595 -17.36 9.32 29.37
CA LEU A 595 -17.38 8.03 30.04
C LEU A 595 -18.20 7.06 29.17
N THR A 596 -17.66 5.91 28.84
CA THR A 596 -18.37 4.88 28.07
C THR A 596 -17.74 3.51 28.29
N GLY A 597 -18.53 2.45 28.24
CA GLY A 597 -17.98 1.09 28.18
C GLY A 597 -17.62 0.63 26.76
N THR A 598 -18.13 1.34 25.74
CA THR A 598 -18.02 0.95 24.32
C THR A 598 -17.73 2.18 23.45
N PRO A 599 -16.49 2.64 23.37
CA PRO A 599 -16.15 3.86 22.60
C PRO A 599 -16.36 3.69 21.09
N ILE A 600 -16.30 2.47 20.59
CA ILE A 600 -16.57 2.10 19.19
C ILE A 600 -17.43 0.84 19.20
N GLU A 601 -18.63 0.90 18.62
CA GLU A 601 -19.50 -0.26 18.48
C GLU A 601 -19.54 -0.79 17.05
N ASN A 602 -19.74 0.10 16.05
CA ASN A 602 -20.02 -0.33 14.68
C ASN A 602 -19.18 0.39 13.60
N ARG A 603 -18.76 1.65 13.82
CA ARG A 603 -18.12 2.47 12.80
C ARG A 603 -17.09 3.42 13.41
N LEU A 604 -16.04 3.72 12.66
CA LEU A 604 -15.02 4.69 13.06
C LEU A 604 -15.58 6.12 13.18
N SER A 605 -16.61 6.47 12.44
CA SER A 605 -17.31 7.77 12.57
C SER A 605 -17.94 7.99 13.94
N GLU A 606 -18.21 6.93 14.71
CA GLU A 606 -18.67 7.05 16.10
C GLU A 606 -17.59 7.65 16.99
N LEU A 607 -16.35 7.19 16.82
CA LEU A 607 -15.17 7.72 17.52
C LEU A 607 -14.92 9.19 17.13
N TRP A 608 -14.98 9.49 15.82
CA TRP A 608 -14.85 10.87 15.34
C TRP A 608 -15.83 11.83 16.04
N SER A 609 -17.10 11.43 16.18
CA SER A 609 -18.10 12.28 16.81
C SER A 609 -17.82 12.57 18.28
N ILE A 610 -17.27 11.61 19.02
CA ILE A 610 -16.89 11.77 20.42
C ILE A 610 -15.65 12.67 20.52
N PHE A 611 -14.63 12.46 19.67
CA PHE A 611 -13.44 13.32 19.66
C PHE A 611 -13.72 14.75 19.22
N ASP A 612 -14.66 14.97 18.29
CA ASP A 612 -15.09 16.32 17.89
C ASP A 612 -15.82 17.06 19.02
N PHE A 613 -16.41 16.33 19.97
CA PHE A 613 -16.86 16.90 21.24
C PHE A 613 -15.69 17.18 22.20
N LEU A 614 -14.78 16.22 22.41
CA LEU A 614 -13.70 16.31 23.39
C LEU A 614 -12.65 17.37 23.02
N MET A 615 -12.14 17.30 21.80
CA MET A 615 -11.06 18.11 21.26
C MET A 615 -11.34 18.42 19.78
N PRO A 616 -12.15 19.47 19.50
CA PRO A 616 -12.48 19.85 18.13
C PRO A 616 -11.23 20.03 17.27
N GLY A 617 -11.20 19.44 16.10
CA GLY A 617 -10.10 19.55 15.14
C GLY A 617 -9.01 18.49 15.26
N LEU A 618 -8.89 17.73 16.35
CA LEU A 618 -7.86 16.70 16.51
C LEU A 618 -7.92 15.63 15.39
N LEU A 619 -9.11 15.18 15.02
CA LEU A 619 -9.33 14.20 13.95
C LEU A 619 -9.67 14.86 12.59
N GLY A 620 -9.52 16.18 12.48
CA GLY A 620 -9.88 16.95 11.28
C GLY A 620 -11.38 17.03 11.04
N THR A 621 -11.78 17.46 9.83
CA THR A 621 -13.19 17.49 9.43
C THR A 621 -13.73 16.08 9.23
N ARG A 622 -15.06 15.93 9.29
CA ARG A 622 -15.71 14.63 9.05
C ARG A 622 -15.40 14.04 7.68
N ASP A 623 -15.36 14.88 6.65
CA ASP A 623 -15.10 14.43 5.29
C ASP A 623 -13.64 14.01 5.11
N SER A 624 -12.71 14.72 5.72
CA SER A 624 -11.29 14.34 5.78
C SER A 624 -11.12 13.03 6.54
N PHE A 625 -11.75 12.87 7.70
CA PHE A 625 -11.70 11.64 8.49
C PHE A 625 -12.25 10.43 7.71
N ALA A 626 -13.40 10.60 7.05
CA ALA A 626 -14.01 9.53 6.26
C ALA A 626 -13.10 9.09 5.09
N LYS A 627 -12.46 10.03 4.40
CA LYS A 627 -11.50 9.73 3.33
C LYS A 627 -10.27 8.99 3.85
N ARG A 628 -9.75 9.39 5.02
CA ARG A 628 -8.52 8.84 5.62
C ARG A 628 -8.73 7.47 6.26
N PHE A 629 -9.86 7.23 6.91
CA PHE A 629 -10.05 6.08 7.79
C PHE A 629 -11.26 5.20 7.45
N GLU A 630 -12.21 5.65 6.61
CA GLU A 630 -13.42 4.90 6.23
C GLU A 630 -13.49 4.60 4.72
N GLY A 631 -12.61 5.17 3.88
CA GLY A 631 -12.57 4.95 2.42
C GLY A 631 -12.15 3.52 2.05
N PRO A 632 -12.45 3.04 0.82
CA PRO A 632 -11.91 1.78 0.31
C PRO A 632 -10.39 1.91 0.19
N VAL A 633 -9.69 1.16 1.00
CA VAL A 633 -8.25 1.21 1.18
C VAL A 633 -7.57 0.60 -0.04
N GLU A 634 -7.00 1.43 -0.90
CA GLU A 634 -5.98 0.99 -1.87
C GLU A 634 -4.63 0.69 -1.19
N HIS A 635 -4.48 1.06 0.07
CA HIS A 635 -3.30 0.80 0.90
C HIS A 635 -3.69 -0.12 2.07
N THR A 636 -2.90 -1.13 2.32
CA THR A 636 -3.00 -2.21 3.33
C THR A 636 -3.86 -1.86 4.55
N GLU A 637 -4.95 -2.59 4.77
CA GLU A 637 -5.95 -2.41 5.86
C GLU A 637 -5.36 -2.24 7.27
N GLY A 638 -4.09 -2.64 7.50
CA GLY A 638 -3.43 -2.53 8.79
C GLY A 638 -2.87 -1.15 9.12
N ASP A 639 -2.56 -0.31 8.14
CA ASP A 639 -1.81 0.94 8.37
C ASP A 639 -2.73 2.09 8.83
N SER A 640 -3.92 2.26 8.28
CA SER A 640 -4.87 3.31 8.67
C SER A 640 -5.42 3.12 10.09
N ALA A 641 -5.66 1.86 10.50
CA ALA A 641 -6.09 1.55 11.87
C ALA A 641 -4.98 1.84 12.90
N ALA A 642 -3.72 1.47 12.59
CA ALA A 642 -2.57 1.75 13.44
C ALA A 642 -2.33 3.27 13.59
N ARG A 643 -2.50 4.04 12.52
CA ARG A 643 -2.39 5.50 12.52
C ARG A 643 -3.46 6.14 13.40
N LEU A 644 -4.72 5.75 13.23
CA LEU A 644 -5.81 6.23 14.07
C LEU A 644 -5.60 5.88 15.54
N GLN A 645 -5.18 4.65 15.81
CA GLN A 645 -4.84 4.21 17.16
C GLN A 645 -3.73 5.06 17.78
N ALA A 646 -2.64 5.33 17.04
CA ALA A 646 -1.55 6.18 17.52
C ALA A 646 -2.02 7.60 17.85
N LEU A 647 -2.95 8.16 17.05
CA LEU A 647 -3.49 9.50 17.25
C LEU A 647 -4.40 9.60 18.50
N VAL A 648 -5.20 8.58 18.78
CA VAL A 648 -6.22 8.65 19.85
C VAL A 648 -5.78 7.98 21.16
N SER A 649 -4.81 7.06 21.14
CA SER A 649 -4.40 6.27 22.30
C SER A 649 -4.01 7.09 23.54
N PRO A 650 -3.38 8.27 23.45
CA PRO A 650 -3.08 9.06 24.64
C PRO A 650 -4.32 9.56 25.38
N PHE A 651 -5.44 9.70 24.65
CA PHE A 651 -6.68 10.30 25.10
C PHE A 651 -7.80 9.29 25.39
N VAL A 652 -7.48 7.99 25.33
CA VAL A 652 -8.41 6.89 25.61
C VAL A 652 -7.80 5.96 26.64
N LEU A 653 -8.40 5.92 27.82
CA LEU A 653 -8.04 4.94 28.84
C LEU A 653 -9.07 3.83 28.87
N ARG A 654 -8.70 2.63 28.46
CA ARG A 654 -9.56 1.45 28.44
C ARG A 654 -8.93 0.29 29.18
N ARG A 655 -9.65 -0.25 30.15
CA ARG A 655 -9.26 -1.44 30.91
C ARG A 655 -10.42 -2.42 30.89
N VAL A 656 -10.12 -3.69 30.73
CA VAL A 656 -11.10 -4.77 30.84
C VAL A 656 -11.06 -5.39 32.22
N LYS A 657 -12.18 -5.96 32.67
CA LYS A 657 -12.30 -6.53 34.03
C LYS A 657 -11.27 -7.61 34.31
N GLU A 658 -10.97 -8.41 33.31
CA GLU A 658 -10.04 -9.53 33.38
C GLU A 658 -8.61 -9.09 33.70
N ASP A 659 -8.21 -7.91 33.24
CA ASP A 659 -6.83 -7.38 33.44
C ASP A 659 -6.63 -6.75 34.83
N VAL A 660 -7.71 -6.21 35.46
CA VAL A 660 -7.54 -5.33 36.62
C VAL A 660 -8.15 -5.89 37.91
N VAL A 661 -8.93 -6.95 37.85
CA VAL A 661 -9.59 -7.55 39.00
C VAL A 661 -9.23 -9.03 39.08
N ALA A 662 -8.04 -9.31 39.60
CA ALA A 662 -7.53 -10.69 39.77
C ALA A 662 -8.41 -11.60 40.67
N ASP A 663 -9.29 -11.00 41.48
CA ASP A 663 -10.15 -11.73 42.42
C ASP A 663 -11.49 -12.17 41.80
N LEU A 664 -11.77 -11.82 40.54
CA LEU A 664 -12.99 -12.29 39.89
C LEU A 664 -12.84 -13.74 39.40
N PRO A 665 -13.83 -14.61 39.65
CA PRO A 665 -13.83 -15.94 39.06
C PRO A 665 -13.87 -15.83 37.52
N GLU A 666 -13.31 -16.84 36.85
CA GLU A 666 -13.38 -16.94 35.40
C GLU A 666 -14.83 -16.80 34.91
N LYS A 667 -15.01 -16.06 33.83
CA LYS A 667 -16.32 -15.94 33.17
C LYS A 667 -16.71 -17.27 32.58
N ILE A 668 -17.74 -17.90 33.16
CA ILE A 668 -18.30 -19.14 32.62
C ILE A 668 -19.40 -18.77 31.61
N GLU A 669 -19.20 -19.12 30.36
CA GLU A 669 -20.22 -18.98 29.31
C GLU A 669 -20.77 -20.37 28.97
N ASP A 670 -22.02 -20.60 29.38
CA ASP A 670 -22.74 -21.82 28.99
C ASP A 670 -23.70 -21.54 27.84
N THR A 671 -23.63 -22.34 26.81
CA THR A 671 -24.57 -22.29 25.70
C THR A 671 -25.67 -23.34 25.90
N VAL A 672 -26.84 -22.89 26.33
CA VAL A 672 -28.00 -23.76 26.49
C VAL A 672 -28.78 -23.81 25.18
N MET A 673 -28.85 -25.01 24.59
CA MET A 673 -29.61 -25.26 23.36
C MET A 673 -31.05 -25.63 23.70
N ALA A 674 -32.01 -24.71 23.43
CA ALA A 674 -33.43 -24.98 23.57
C ALA A 674 -34.01 -25.42 22.21
N GLN A 675 -34.61 -26.58 22.17
CA GLN A 675 -35.36 -27.08 20.99
C GLN A 675 -36.76 -26.47 20.97
N LEU A 676 -37.15 -25.91 19.83
CA LEU A 676 -38.51 -25.36 19.68
C LEU A 676 -39.58 -26.42 19.89
N THR A 677 -40.59 -26.14 20.67
CA THR A 677 -41.73 -27.00 20.91
C THR A 677 -42.59 -27.21 19.66
N GLY A 678 -43.47 -28.23 19.65
CA GLY A 678 -44.18 -28.67 18.45
C GLY A 678 -44.94 -27.58 17.70
N GLU A 679 -45.70 -26.73 18.35
CA GLU A 679 -46.42 -25.61 17.70
C GLU A 679 -45.52 -24.42 17.39
N GLN A 680 -44.59 -24.08 18.27
CA GLN A 680 -43.60 -23.03 18.02
C GLN A 680 -42.71 -23.38 16.82
N ARG A 681 -42.32 -24.64 16.71
CA ARG A 681 -41.54 -25.15 15.57
C ARG A 681 -42.29 -25.04 14.24
N LYS A 682 -43.60 -25.38 14.24
CA LYS A 682 -44.44 -25.24 13.04
C LYS A 682 -44.58 -23.80 12.59
N LEU A 683 -44.76 -22.88 13.52
CA LEU A 683 -44.82 -21.43 13.24
C LEU A 683 -43.47 -20.91 12.70
N TYR A 684 -42.36 -21.34 13.30
CA TYR A 684 -41.04 -20.98 12.83
C TYR A 684 -40.79 -21.43 11.40
N LEU A 685 -40.99 -22.74 11.11
CA LEU A 685 -40.81 -23.32 9.79
C LEU A 685 -41.70 -22.68 8.72
N ALA A 686 -42.97 -22.44 9.01
CA ALA A 686 -43.89 -21.78 8.09
C ALA A 686 -43.43 -20.34 7.73
N ASN A 687 -42.91 -19.59 8.70
CA ASN A 687 -42.37 -18.24 8.44
C ASN A 687 -41.00 -18.33 7.72
N GLN A 688 -40.16 -19.30 8.05
CA GLN A 688 -38.88 -19.53 7.36
C GLN A 688 -39.10 -19.84 5.88
N ASP A 689 -40.03 -20.78 5.56
CA ASP A 689 -40.35 -21.15 4.17
C ASP A 689 -40.90 -19.96 3.38
N ARG A 690 -41.78 -19.16 4.00
CA ARG A 690 -42.29 -17.94 3.40
C ARG A 690 -41.17 -16.93 3.07
N ILE A 691 -40.26 -16.72 3.99
CA ILE A 691 -39.10 -15.83 3.79
C ILE A 691 -38.17 -16.36 2.72
N ALA A 692 -37.87 -17.67 2.73
CA ALA A 692 -37.03 -18.35 1.74
C ALA A 692 -37.61 -18.19 0.33
N GLN A 693 -38.92 -18.40 0.15
CA GLN A 693 -39.62 -18.16 -1.11
C GLN A 693 -39.53 -16.71 -1.57
N GLN A 694 -39.73 -15.75 -0.65
CA GLN A 694 -39.63 -14.34 -0.96
C GLN A 694 -38.22 -13.91 -1.39
N VAL A 695 -37.17 -14.55 -0.85
CA VAL A 695 -35.77 -14.26 -1.20
C VAL A 695 -35.36 -14.95 -2.50
N GLN A 696 -35.82 -16.20 -2.74
CA GLN A 696 -35.46 -16.96 -3.97
C GLN A 696 -36.06 -16.38 -5.27
N HIS A 697 -37.18 -15.69 -5.20
CA HIS A 697 -37.89 -15.13 -6.38
C HIS A 697 -37.45 -13.70 -6.74
N ARG A 698 -36.33 -13.18 -6.17
CA ARG A 698 -35.88 -11.80 -6.40
C ARG A 698 -34.56 -11.73 -7.12
N GLU A 699 -34.47 -10.84 -8.12
CA GLU A 699 -33.22 -10.53 -8.82
C GLU A 699 -32.28 -9.65 -7.97
N ALA A 700 -30.96 -9.76 -8.17
CA ALA A 700 -29.92 -9.10 -7.38
C ALA A 700 -30.04 -7.56 -7.24
N GLY A 701 -30.73 -6.91 -8.17
CA GLY A 701 -30.98 -5.45 -8.17
C GLY A 701 -32.06 -4.99 -7.19
N GLU A 702 -33.07 -5.82 -6.90
CA GLU A 702 -34.18 -5.50 -5.97
C GLU A 702 -33.80 -5.69 -4.50
N PHE A 703 -32.77 -6.52 -4.25
CA PHE A 703 -32.30 -6.82 -2.89
C PHE A 703 -31.82 -5.56 -2.11
N LYS A 704 -31.27 -4.56 -2.83
CA LYS A 704 -30.82 -3.30 -2.22
C LYS A 704 -31.98 -2.41 -1.72
N LYS A 705 -33.15 -2.45 -2.37
CA LYS A 705 -34.31 -1.63 -2.01
C LYS A 705 -35.13 -2.22 -0.85
N ASP A 706 -35.10 -3.53 -0.68
CA ASP A 706 -35.96 -4.24 0.28
C ASP A 706 -35.22 -4.81 1.51
N LYS A 707 -33.96 -4.40 1.76
CA LYS A 707 -33.17 -4.83 2.93
C LYS A 707 -33.93 -4.66 4.26
N LEU A 708 -34.67 -3.57 4.41
CA LEU A 708 -35.44 -3.32 5.61
C LEU A 708 -36.60 -4.32 5.83
N LYS A 709 -37.23 -4.77 4.74
CA LYS A 709 -38.32 -5.79 4.83
C LYS A 709 -37.75 -7.15 5.22
N VAL A 710 -36.60 -7.54 4.61
CA VAL A 710 -35.92 -8.81 4.97
C VAL A 710 -35.48 -8.78 6.44
N LEU A 711 -34.92 -7.65 6.90
CA LEU A 711 -34.52 -7.49 8.30
C LEU A 711 -35.72 -7.56 9.26
N ALA A 712 -36.87 -6.97 8.90
CA ALA A 712 -38.09 -7.07 9.69
C ALA A 712 -38.58 -8.52 9.78
N GLU A 713 -38.53 -9.28 8.69
CA GLU A 713 -38.94 -10.69 8.70
C GLU A 713 -37.93 -11.56 9.49
N LEU A 714 -36.62 -11.31 9.42
CA LEU A 714 -35.64 -11.99 10.28
C LEU A 714 -35.85 -11.66 11.77
N THR A 715 -36.20 -10.40 12.06
CA THR A 715 -36.58 -9.97 13.44
C THR A 715 -37.80 -10.72 13.92
N LYS A 716 -38.81 -10.92 13.08
CA LYS A 716 -39.99 -11.75 13.37
C LYS A 716 -39.62 -13.18 13.70
N LEU A 717 -38.72 -13.83 12.94
CA LEU A 717 -38.23 -15.17 13.26
C LEU A 717 -37.55 -15.23 14.64
N ARG A 718 -36.72 -14.22 14.98
CA ARG A 718 -36.11 -14.13 16.32
C ARG A 718 -37.18 -13.99 17.43
N GLN A 719 -38.21 -13.18 17.21
CA GLN A 719 -39.32 -13.03 18.15
C GLN A 719 -40.08 -14.33 18.35
N ILE A 720 -40.36 -15.08 17.27
CA ILE A 720 -40.97 -16.42 17.35
C ILE A 720 -40.09 -17.40 18.13
N CYS A 721 -38.77 -17.33 18.00
CA CYS A 721 -37.84 -18.16 18.80
C CYS A 721 -37.84 -17.77 20.28
N CYS A 722 -38.02 -16.49 20.60
CA CYS A 722 -38.07 -16.02 21.99
C CYS A 722 -39.41 -16.34 22.65
N ASP A 723 -40.48 -15.83 22.06
CA ASP A 723 -41.85 -16.09 22.47
C ASP A 723 -42.81 -15.75 21.31
N PRO A 724 -43.57 -16.74 20.78
CA PRO A 724 -44.50 -16.50 19.69
C PRO A 724 -45.60 -15.47 20.04
N HIS A 725 -45.95 -15.24 21.31
CA HIS A 725 -46.88 -14.20 21.73
C HIS A 725 -46.46 -12.79 21.32
N LEU A 726 -45.17 -12.54 21.16
CA LEU A 726 -44.66 -11.24 20.69
C LEU A 726 -45.19 -10.86 19.30
N HIS A 727 -45.77 -11.84 18.58
CA HIS A 727 -46.24 -11.63 17.21
C HIS A 727 -47.64 -12.20 16.93
N TYR A 728 -48.09 -13.20 17.72
CA TYR A 728 -49.36 -13.87 17.57
C TYR A 728 -50.08 -13.85 18.91
N GLU A 729 -51.01 -12.91 19.09
CA GLU A 729 -51.77 -12.69 20.37
C GLU A 729 -52.58 -13.95 20.75
N ASP A 730 -53.07 -14.71 19.78
CA ASP A 730 -53.87 -15.93 19.99
C ASP A 730 -53.04 -17.20 20.28
N TYR A 731 -51.71 -17.10 20.34
CA TYR A 731 -50.83 -18.27 20.59
C TYR A 731 -51.00 -18.73 22.05
N LYS A 732 -51.37 -20.01 22.25
CA LYS A 732 -51.68 -20.57 23.60
C LYS A 732 -50.65 -21.59 24.10
N ALA A 733 -49.69 -22.01 23.27
CA ALA A 733 -48.66 -22.95 23.67
C ALA A 733 -47.47 -22.24 24.34
N GLY A 734 -46.72 -22.95 25.15
CA GLY A 734 -45.54 -22.40 25.81
C GLY A 734 -44.39 -22.11 24.87
N SER A 735 -43.44 -21.28 25.30
CA SER A 735 -42.18 -21.02 24.60
C SER A 735 -41.09 -21.97 25.10
N ALA A 736 -40.28 -22.47 24.18
CA ALA A 736 -39.14 -23.35 24.51
C ALA A 736 -38.00 -22.61 25.25
N LYS A 737 -38.02 -21.27 25.25
CA LYS A 737 -37.01 -20.44 25.89
C LYS A 737 -37.44 -19.98 27.29
N LEU A 738 -38.74 -19.96 27.58
CA LEU A 738 -39.32 -19.71 28.88
C LEU A 738 -39.56 -21.01 29.64
#